data_9e1bd30df61b00671f5ea8d6446cc065
#
_entry.id   9e1bd30df61b00671f5ea8d6446cc065
#
_cell.length_a   1.000
_cell.length_b   1.000
_cell.length_c   1.000
_cell.angle_alpha   90.00
_cell.angle_beta   90.00
_cell.angle_gamma   90.00
#
_symmetry.space_group_name_H-M   'P 1'
#
loop_
_entity.id
_entity.type
_entity.pdbx_description
1 polymer ?
#
loop_
_entity_poly.entity_id
_entity_poly.type
_entity_poly.pdbx_seq_one_letter_code
_entity_poly.pdbx_strand_id
1 'polypeptide(L)'
;MALNQVDTVVIESGKKTLIYRNISDNIIHCTCGVTGSIIKPSPLGIEPPASGVFQYERTNHFHIFGNGTLKAEINRKTGKTYWSHSGSGKLLFEETDRELYEIPVYQHTTKGEAPEIKRVKTVDGERIFINNLVQEEVRTAYRGKLWFEWQRDEKLHGLGQGEEGIYDYKGSVQYLYQHNMRIPLPVLISDRGYGLLFDCGSLMTFNDDKRGSYVYFDTVDQLSYYIIYGPQFDQIIKGIRTLSGRAPMLPKWSFGYIQSKEAYHTQQELIDVVKEYRKRDIPIDGIVQDWNTWEEGKWGNKLLDKSRYPDFPGAVKELHKKNVHVMVSVWPNMDPSTENHKEFLDKGLLLHDLSTYDAFNPKARAVYYKQLKEELIAAGVDAWWCDSTEPFCGPDWKGSFKREAWERFMLVGEEHKKYLDPAKANLYGKYHAKGIYENQRKEDHNKRVLNLTRSGFAGSQAYGTVLWSGDITATWETLKLQMKEGLNFCMSGHPYWTLDVGGFFVVKDNWKKRGCNSSNDPEPKWFWQGGYEQGVDDRPYRELYVRWLQFSLILPMFRSHGTDTPREIWNFGERGTMFFDEIERCIRLRYKLMPYTYSLAGRVMLQDDTMLRSLLFDFPEDETAKGISSQFMYGDSILVCPVTEPMYYEAENIPLERERTWRCYLPLSCGWYDFWTGNYYEGGQWIIAEAPINKIPVFIREGSIIPMEQGLSYADEVVDTPFEFHVYEGKDGSFQLYEDSGDGYDYEKGIYNLIPVSWDDKKRELSLGKSRYSFPQSIKGRSCVIRTSGGREMFFSYDGTETTISFP
;
A
#
# COMPACT_ATOMS: atom_id res chain seq x y z
N MET A 1 46.17 -13.69 -12.73
CA MET A 1 45.28 -14.87 -12.89
C MET A 1 44.15 -14.52 -13.81
N ALA A 2 43.74 -15.40 -14.71
CA ALA A 2 42.60 -15.13 -15.58
C ALA A 2 41.31 -15.15 -14.75
N LEU A 3 40.54 -14.07 -14.78
CA LEU A 3 39.18 -14.00 -14.20
C LEU A 3 38.28 -14.92 -15.04
N ASN A 4 37.69 -15.91 -14.41
CA ASN A 4 36.71 -16.78 -15.07
C ASN A 4 35.35 -16.07 -15.10
N GLN A 5 34.72 -16.02 -16.25
CA GLN A 5 33.32 -15.56 -16.38
C GLN A 5 32.40 -16.75 -16.14
N VAL A 6 31.47 -16.61 -15.18
CA VAL A 6 30.45 -17.61 -14.82
C VAL A 6 29.08 -16.93 -14.60
N ASP A 7 28.03 -17.59 -14.98
CA ASP A 7 26.65 -17.11 -14.73
C ASP A 7 26.17 -17.44 -13.30
N THR A 8 26.75 -18.49 -12.71
CA THR A 8 26.39 -18.99 -11.38
C THR A 8 27.68 -19.35 -10.63
N VAL A 9 27.75 -18.93 -9.35
CA VAL A 9 28.80 -19.34 -8.42
C VAL A 9 28.20 -20.30 -7.40
N VAL A 10 28.75 -21.51 -7.30
CA VAL A 10 28.36 -22.55 -6.34
C VAL A 10 29.50 -22.81 -5.37
N ILE A 11 29.22 -22.75 -4.09
CA ILE A 11 30.21 -22.92 -3.01
C ILE A 11 29.67 -23.91 -1.98
N GLU A 12 30.38 -24.98 -1.74
CA GLU A 12 30.13 -25.89 -0.62
C GLU A 12 30.79 -25.34 0.65
N SER A 13 30.02 -25.17 1.72
CA SER A 13 30.44 -24.65 3.03
C SER A 13 29.89 -25.54 4.15
N GLY A 14 30.69 -26.48 4.62
CA GLY A 14 30.24 -27.48 5.60
C GLY A 14 29.14 -28.38 5.05
N LYS A 15 27.95 -28.36 5.68
CA LYS A 15 26.76 -29.10 5.25
C LYS A 15 25.83 -28.25 4.38
N LYS A 16 26.27 -27.10 3.89
CA LYS A 16 25.44 -26.12 3.15
C LYS A 16 26.00 -25.90 1.75
N THR A 17 25.12 -25.72 0.79
CA THR A 17 25.48 -25.29 -0.56
C THR A 17 24.97 -23.86 -0.73
N LEU A 18 25.87 -22.95 -1.06
CA LEU A 18 25.59 -21.56 -1.38
C LEU A 18 25.58 -21.39 -2.89
N ILE A 19 24.55 -20.75 -3.42
CA ILE A 19 24.40 -20.52 -4.85
C ILE A 19 24.11 -19.04 -5.08
N TYR A 20 24.89 -18.43 -5.94
CA TYR A 20 24.74 -17.04 -6.34
C TYR A 20 24.50 -16.96 -7.85
N ARG A 21 23.42 -16.26 -8.25
CA ARG A 21 23.10 -16.03 -9.66
C ARG A 21 23.08 -14.52 -9.94
N ASN A 22 23.71 -14.14 -11.04
CA ASN A 22 23.65 -12.76 -11.49
C ASN A 22 22.37 -12.51 -12.28
N ILE A 23 21.48 -11.71 -11.72
CA ILE A 23 20.19 -11.39 -12.33
C ILE A 23 20.32 -10.17 -13.25
N SER A 24 21.09 -9.17 -12.83
CA SER A 24 21.41 -7.97 -13.61
C SER A 24 22.66 -7.30 -13.06
N ASP A 25 23.09 -6.20 -13.66
CA ASP A 25 24.26 -5.44 -13.22
C ASP A 25 24.18 -4.96 -11.77
N ASN A 26 22.97 -4.88 -11.19
CA ASN A 26 22.75 -4.38 -9.84
C ASN A 26 21.92 -5.33 -8.94
N ILE A 27 21.62 -6.56 -9.40
CA ILE A 27 20.85 -7.55 -8.64
C ILE A 27 21.55 -8.88 -8.62
N ILE A 28 21.76 -9.41 -7.41
CA ILE A 28 22.30 -10.76 -7.18
C ILE A 28 21.29 -11.57 -6.36
N HIS A 29 20.97 -12.78 -6.82
CA HIS A 29 20.18 -13.76 -6.10
C HIS A 29 21.08 -14.67 -5.29
N CYS A 30 20.79 -14.81 -4.00
CA CYS A 30 21.52 -15.64 -3.04
C CYS A 30 20.61 -16.76 -2.53
N THR A 31 21.06 -18.01 -2.63
CA THR A 31 20.36 -19.18 -2.10
C THR A 31 21.30 -19.99 -1.21
N CYS A 32 20.80 -20.46 -0.07
CA CYS A 32 21.50 -21.40 0.80
C CYS A 32 20.59 -22.59 1.14
N GLY A 33 21.00 -23.78 0.75
CA GLY A 33 20.34 -25.06 1.05
C GLY A 33 21.24 -26.02 1.76
N VAL A 34 20.68 -27.14 2.23
CA VAL A 34 21.48 -28.28 2.72
C VAL A 34 22.18 -28.98 1.55
N THR A 35 23.45 -29.35 1.72
CA THR A 35 24.22 -30.02 0.67
C THR A 35 23.53 -31.26 0.12
N GLY A 36 23.41 -31.33 -1.20
CA GLY A 36 22.72 -32.41 -1.92
C GLY A 36 21.18 -32.22 -2.02
N SER A 37 20.62 -31.19 -1.43
CA SER A 37 19.20 -30.88 -1.64
C SER A 37 18.95 -30.24 -3.02
N ILE A 38 17.78 -30.50 -3.59
CA ILE A 38 17.33 -29.86 -4.83
C ILE A 38 16.88 -28.43 -4.53
N ILE A 39 17.33 -27.46 -5.33
CA ILE A 39 16.84 -26.09 -5.24
C ILE A 39 15.33 -26.06 -5.50
N LYS A 40 14.60 -25.40 -4.61
CA LYS A 40 13.16 -25.26 -4.71
C LYS A 40 12.78 -23.99 -5.46
N PRO A 41 11.61 -23.98 -6.15
CA PRO A 41 11.08 -22.77 -6.75
C PRO A 41 10.86 -21.65 -5.73
N SER A 42 10.87 -20.41 -6.19
CA SER A 42 10.57 -19.24 -5.38
C SER A 42 9.17 -19.32 -4.78
N PRO A 43 8.98 -19.22 -3.47
CA PRO A 43 7.65 -19.13 -2.87
C PRO A 43 6.89 -17.85 -3.28
N LEU A 44 7.63 -16.79 -3.63
CA LEU A 44 7.04 -15.55 -4.16
C LEU A 44 6.71 -15.62 -5.66
N GLY A 45 7.11 -16.71 -6.35
CA GLY A 45 6.97 -16.84 -7.80
C GLY A 45 7.92 -15.93 -8.58
N ILE A 46 9.06 -15.59 -7.99
CA ILE A 46 10.10 -14.77 -8.61
C ILE A 46 11.06 -15.71 -9.35
N GLU A 47 11.00 -15.69 -10.66
CA GLU A 47 11.86 -16.53 -11.51
C GLU A 47 12.52 -15.68 -12.62
N PRO A 48 13.36 -14.70 -12.26
CA PRO A 48 14.03 -13.89 -13.27
C PRO A 48 15.08 -14.75 -14.00
N PRO A 49 15.21 -14.62 -15.32
CA PRO A 49 16.31 -15.23 -16.03
C PRO A 49 17.63 -14.62 -15.54
N ALA A 50 18.64 -15.44 -15.32
CA ALA A 50 19.98 -14.94 -15.13
C ALA A 50 20.44 -14.29 -16.45
N SER A 51 20.76 -12.99 -16.40
CA SER A 51 21.09 -12.21 -17.61
C SER A 51 22.53 -11.67 -17.62
N GLY A 52 23.29 -11.91 -16.55
CA GLY A 52 24.64 -11.43 -16.39
C GLY A 52 25.64 -12.53 -16.04
N VAL A 53 26.92 -12.19 -16.14
CA VAL A 53 28.03 -13.06 -15.73
C VAL A 53 28.79 -12.42 -14.59
N PHE A 54 29.29 -13.25 -13.67
CA PHE A 54 30.22 -12.83 -12.65
C PHE A 54 31.66 -12.88 -13.16
N GLN A 55 32.46 -11.93 -12.71
CA GLN A 55 33.91 -12.13 -12.68
C GLN A 55 34.23 -12.88 -11.40
N TYR A 56 34.72 -14.13 -11.52
CA TYR A 56 34.97 -15.01 -10.38
C TYR A 56 36.47 -15.32 -10.23
N GLU A 57 36.93 -15.21 -8.99
CA GLU A 57 38.25 -15.57 -8.56
C GLU A 57 38.23 -16.44 -7.28
N ARG A 58 39.07 -17.40 -7.18
CA ARG A 58 39.30 -18.20 -5.96
C ARG A 58 40.73 -18.01 -5.47
N THR A 59 40.84 -17.40 -4.28
CA THR A 59 42.14 -17.26 -3.59
C THR A 59 42.32 -18.33 -2.52
N ASN A 60 43.42 -18.29 -1.77
CA ASN A 60 43.66 -19.18 -0.63
C ASN A 60 42.64 -18.93 0.50
N HIS A 61 42.14 -17.71 0.66
CA HIS A 61 41.30 -17.28 1.78
C HIS A 61 39.87 -16.97 1.40
N PHE A 62 39.59 -16.58 0.15
CA PHE A 62 38.29 -16.11 -0.28
C PHE A 62 37.83 -16.69 -1.61
N HIS A 63 36.51 -16.83 -1.76
CA HIS A 63 35.84 -16.79 -3.04
C HIS A 63 35.44 -15.35 -3.29
N ILE A 64 35.82 -14.78 -4.43
CA ILE A 64 35.56 -13.40 -4.80
C ILE A 64 34.79 -13.41 -6.11
N PHE A 65 33.65 -12.75 -6.13
CA PHE A 65 32.89 -12.54 -7.38
C PHE A 65 32.13 -11.21 -7.35
N GLY A 66 31.83 -10.71 -8.52
CA GLY A 66 31.05 -9.47 -8.64
C GLY A 66 30.46 -9.33 -10.02
N ASN A 67 29.46 -8.47 -10.11
CA ASN A 67 28.89 -7.95 -11.34
C ASN A 67 29.31 -6.49 -11.54
N GLY A 68 28.57 -5.70 -12.34
CA GLY A 68 28.90 -4.30 -12.59
C GLY A 68 28.97 -3.42 -11.34
N THR A 69 28.14 -3.69 -10.32
CA THR A 69 27.98 -2.82 -9.14
C THR A 69 28.24 -3.50 -7.80
N LEU A 70 27.97 -4.78 -7.67
CA LEU A 70 28.09 -5.53 -6.42
C LEU A 70 29.29 -6.47 -6.46
N LYS A 71 30.01 -6.55 -5.33
CA LYS A 71 31.10 -7.49 -5.10
C LYS A 71 30.87 -8.25 -3.81
N ALA A 72 31.07 -9.57 -3.86
CA ALA A 72 31.07 -10.47 -2.71
C ALA A 72 32.46 -11.04 -2.47
N GLU A 73 32.90 -11.06 -1.21
CA GLU A 73 34.10 -11.74 -0.75
C GLU A 73 33.74 -12.73 0.35
N ILE A 74 33.76 -14.02 0.05
CA ILE A 74 33.35 -15.08 0.98
C ILE A 74 34.58 -15.75 1.58
N ASN A 75 34.72 -15.64 2.89
CA ASN A 75 35.81 -16.30 3.62
C ASN A 75 35.63 -17.82 3.59
N ARG A 76 36.58 -18.51 3.02
CA ARG A 76 36.54 -19.98 2.80
C ARG A 76 36.53 -20.80 4.07
N LYS A 77 37.01 -20.24 5.18
CA LYS A 77 37.07 -20.96 6.48
C LYS A 77 35.79 -20.76 7.29
N THR A 78 35.25 -19.54 7.29
CA THR A 78 34.12 -19.16 8.17
C THR A 78 32.78 -19.12 7.43
N GLY A 79 32.75 -18.95 6.09
CA GLY A 79 31.56 -18.72 5.31
C GLY A 79 31.04 -17.27 5.37
N LYS A 80 31.64 -16.41 6.19
CA LYS A 80 31.29 -15.00 6.31
C LYS A 80 31.47 -14.31 4.95
N THR A 81 30.47 -13.54 4.54
CA THR A 81 30.43 -12.83 3.25
C THR A 81 30.46 -11.32 3.49
N TYR A 82 31.35 -10.65 2.80
CA TYR A 82 31.47 -9.18 2.78
C TYR A 82 30.87 -8.68 1.47
N TRP A 83 29.81 -7.86 1.57
CA TRP A 83 29.17 -7.25 0.43
C TRP A 83 29.62 -5.81 0.27
N SER A 84 30.11 -5.44 -0.89
CA SER A 84 30.63 -4.10 -1.19
C SER A 84 30.19 -3.61 -2.56
N HIS A 85 30.23 -2.29 -2.76
CA HIS A 85 30.11 -1.70 -4.09
C HIS A 85 31.39 -1.89 -4.89
N SER A 86 31.29 -2.49 -6.07
CA SER A 86 32.46 -2.87 -6.89
C SER A 86 33.35 -1.68 -7.25
N GLY A 87 32.75 -0.53 -7.62
CA GLY A 87 33.49 0.63 -8.10
C GLY A 87 34.25 1.39 -7.01
N SER A 88 33.65 1.60 -5.82
CA SER A 88 34.27 2.37 -4.73
C SER A 88 34.93 1.50 -3.67
N GLY A 89 34.66 0.20 -3.65
CA GLY A 89 35.07 -0.70 -2.56
C GLY A 89 34.34 -0.44 -1.23
N LYS A 90 33.33 0.46 -1.18
CA LYS A 90 32.55 0.76 0.03
C LYS A 90 31.85 -0.48 0.52
N LEU A 91 32.13 -0.90 1.77
CA LEU A 91 31.41 -2.00 2.42
C LEU A 91 29.97 -1.61 2.66
N LEU A 92 29.04 -2.44 2.22
CA LEU A 92 27.60 -2.26 2.41
C LEU A 92 27.16 -2.91 3.73
N PHE A 93 27.31 -4.22 3.81
CA PHE A 93 27.01 -5.01 5.01
C PHE A 93 27.80 -6.33 4.99
N GLU A 94 27.74 -7.06 6.09
CA GLU A 94 28.34 -8.38 6.22
C GLU A 94 27.24 -9.41 6.52
N GLU A 95 27.28 -10.55 5.87
CA GLU A 95 26.47 -11.71 6.20
C GLU A 95 27.35 -12.69 6.98
N THR A 96 27.07 -12.85 8.27
CA THR A 96 28.01 -13.50 9.22
C THR A 96 27.77 -14.99 9.35
N ASP A 97 26.51 -15.44 9.28
CA ASP A 97 26.15 -16.86 9.31
C ASP A 97 24.78 -17.13 8.65
N ARG A 98 24.52 -18.39 8.38
CA ARG A 98 23.28 -18.95 7.81
C ARG A 98 22.94 -20.22 8.58
N GLU A 99 21.79 -20.26 9.21
CA GLU A 99 21.34 -21.43 9.97
C GLU A 99 20.11 -22.05 9.30
N LEU A 100 20.10 -23.38 9.25
CA LEU A 100 18.96 -24.20 8.83
C LEU A 100 18.79 -25.35 9.81
N TYR A 101 17.66 -25.35 10.51
CA TYR A 101 17.28 -26.40 11.46
C TYR A 101 16.09 -27.17 10.89
N GLU A 102 16.27 -28.46 10.70
CA GLU A 102 15.24 -29.34 10.18
C GLU A 102 14.05 -29.42 11.15
N ILE A 103 12.84 -29.29 10.60
CA ILE A 103 11.58 -29.39 11.33
C ILE A 103 10.56 -30.21 10.54
N PRO A 104 9.67 -30.97 11.22
CA PRO A 104 8.50 -31.55 10.59
C PRO A 104 7.46 -30.46 10.28
N VAL A 105 6.81 -30.55 9.13
CA VAL A 105 5.64 -29.74 8.77
C VAL A 105 4.38 -30.60 8.94
N TYR A 106 3.46 -30.09 9.72
CA TYR A 106 2.19 -30.74 9.99
C TYR A 106 1.07 -30.10 9.20
N GLN A 107 0.13 -30.93 8.78
CA GLN A 107 -1.17 -30.53 8.24
C GLN A 107 -2.25 -31.01 9.22
N HIS A 108 -3.29 -30.21 9.42
CA HIS A 108 -4.41 -30.59 10.24
C HIS A 108 -5.52 -31.13 9.33
N THR A 109 -5.92 -32.39 9.54
CA THR A 109 -6.92 -33.09 8.74
C THR A 109 -7.92 -33.83 9.66
N THR A 110 -9.05 -34.23 9.12
CA THR A 110 -9.99 -35.11 9.83
C THR A 110 -9.67 -36.60 9.64
N LYS A 111 -8.53 -36.93 9.01
CA LYS A 111 -8.14 -38.31 8.61
C LYS A 111 -9.21 -39.05 7.80
N GLY A 112 -10.00 -38.34 7.03
CA GLY A 112 -11.09 -38.91 6.24
C GLY A 112 -12.39 -39.16 7.00
N GLU A 113 -12.44 -38.81 8.29
CA GLU A 113 -13.69 -38.80 9.05
C GLU A 113 -14.53 -37.57 8.68
N ALA A 114 -15.83 -37.62 8.94
CA ALA A 114 -16.69 -36.47 8.78
C ALA A 114 -16.28 -35.35 9.76
N PRO A 115 -16.19 -34.06 9.32
CA PRO A 115 -15.82 -32.97 10.18
C PRO A 115 -16.86 -32.75 11.29
N GLU A 116 -16.42 -32.72 12.55
CA GLU A 116 -17.23 -32.32 13.68
C GLU A 116 -17.31 -30.80 13.77
N ILE A 117 -18.35 -30.22 13.20
CA ILE A 117 -18.55 -28.77 13.08
C ILE A 117 -19.15 -28.22 14.38
N LYS A 118 -18.43 -27.29 15.02
CA LYS A 118 -18.94 -26.46 16.10
C LYS A 118 -19.22 -25.05 15.57
N ARG A 119 -20.46 -24.58 15.70
CA ARG A 119 -20.82 -23.19 15.40
C ARG A 119 -20.63 -22.30 16.63
N VAL A 120 -19.98 -21.16 16.47
CA VAL A 120 -19.75 -20.18 17.52
C VAL A 120 -20.27 -18.83 17.04
N LYS A 121 -21.22 -18.28 17.79
CA LYS A 121 -21.66 -16.89 17.57
C LYS A 121 -20.53 -15.95 17.96
N THR A 122 -20.16 -15.07 17.05
CA THR A 122 -19.24 -13.97 17.28
C THR A 122 -19.97 -12.65 17.04
N VAL A 123 -19.35 -11.55 17.36
CA VAL A 123 -19.89 -10.20 17.12
C VAL A 123 -20.16 -9.95 15.65
N ASP A 124 -19.36 -10.56 14.81
CA ASP A 124 -19.40 -10.40 13.35
C ASP A 124 -20.27 -11.48 12.66
N GLY A 125 -20.97 -12.31 13.39
CA GLY A 125 -21.80 -13.40 12.88
C GLY A 125 -21.39 -14.78 13.40
N GLU A 126 -21.88 -15.86 12.77
CA GLU A 126 -21.50 -17.23 13.12
C GLU A 126 -20.18 -17.62 12.44
N ARG A 127 -19.29 -18.27 13.21
CA ARG A 127 -18.10 -18.95 12.67
C ARG A 127 -18.14 -20.42 12.97
N ILE A 128 -17.54 -21.20 12.09
CA ILE A 128 -17.40 -22.65 12.29
C ILE A 128 -15.98 -22.97 12.76
N PHE A 129 -15.92 -23.97 13.63
CA PHE A 129 -14.68 -24.62 14.07
C PHE A 129 -14.83 -26.12 13.88
N ILE A 130 -13.74 -26.78 13.53
CA ILE A 130 -13.72 -28.24 13.36
C ILE A 130 -13.00 -28.84 14.56
N ASN A 131 -13.72 -29.63 15.38
CA ASN A 131 -13.20 -30.14 16.63
C ASN A 131 -12.32 -31.39 16.48
N ASN A 132 -12.50 -32.20 15.41
CA ASN A 132 -11.80 -33.46 15.20
C ASN A 132 -10.61 -33.35 14.23
N LEU A 133 -10.00 -32.14 14.14
CA LEU A 133 -8.73 -31.97 13.43
C LEU A 133 -7.58 -32.62 14.22
N VAL A 134 -6.81 -33.45 13.51
CA VAL A 134 -5.61 -34.10 14.04
C VAL A 134 -4.40 -33.69 13.18
N GLN A 135 -3.23 -33.62 13.81
CA GLN A 135 -1.98 -33.32 13.13
C GLN A 135 -1.43 -34.53 12.39
N GLU A 136 -1.08 -34.38 11.12
CA GLU A 136 -0.35 -35.36 10.32
C GLU A 136 0.91 -34.69 9.76
N GLU A 137 2.05 -35.36 9.94
CA GLU A 137 3.30 -34.91 9.31
C GLU A 137 3.23 -35.18 7.80
N VAL A 138 3.40 -34.13 6.99
CA VAL A 138 3.29 -34.22 5.54
C VAL A 138 4.60 -34.06 4.81
N ARG A 139 5.57 -33.41 5.41
CA ARG A 139 6.90 -33.19 4.85
C ARG A 139 7.90 -32.67 5.90
N THR A 140 9.15 -32.66 5.53
CA THR A 140 10.22 -31.96 6.24
C THR A 140 10.46 -30.57 5.62
N ALA A 141 10.78 -29.59 6.45
CA ALA A 141 11.24 -28.25 6.07
C ALA A 141 12.30 -27.77 7.06
N TYR A 142 12.63 -26.48 7.03
CA TYR A 142 13.63 -25.89 7.92
C TYR A 142 13.11 -24.62 8.59
N ARG A 143 13.53 -24.38 9.83
CA ARG A 143 13.63 -23.04 10.41
C ARG A 143 14.94 -22.42 9.97
N GLY A 144 14.91 -21.18 9.54
CA GLY A 144 16.09 -20.53 9.01
C GLY A 144 16.46 -19.25 9.76
N LYS A 145 17.75 -18.92 9.73
CA LYS A 145 18.24 -17.60 10.11
C LYS A 145 19.33 -17.15 9.16
N LEU A 146 19.26 -15.87 8.78
CA LEU A 146 20.34 -15.14 8.13
C LEU A 146 20.87 -14.10 9.12
N TRP A 147 22.15 -14.19 9.45
CA TRP A 147 22.83 -13.30 10.39
C TRP A 147 23.59 -12.21 9.64
N PHE A 148 23.45 -10.98 10.12
CA PHE A 148 24.02 -9.78 9.51
C PHE A 148 24.85 -8.98 10.50
N GLU A 149 25.75 -8.17 9.95
CA GLU A 149 26.42 -7.09 10.67
C GLU A 149 26.29 -5.84 9.81
N TRP A 150 25.47 -4.91 10.32
CA TRP A 150 25.19 -3.64 9.67
C TRP A 150 26.24 -2.59 10.02
N GLN A 151 26.40 -1.58 9.17
CA GLN A 151 27.31 -0.48 9.48
C GLN A 151 26.75 0.34 10.66
N ARG A 152 27.65 0.97 11.43
CA ARG A 152 27.29 1.62 12.70
C ARG A 152 26.26 2.75 12.56
N ASP A 153 26.42 3.58 11.55
CA ASP A 153 25.63 4.80 11.25
C ASP A 153 24.52 4.56 10.23
N GLU A 154 24.29 3.30 9.87
CA GLU A 154 23.28 2.89 8.89
C GLU A 154 21.88 2.96 9.45
N LYS A 155 20.92 3.37 8.64
CA LYS A 155 19.50 3.32 8.93
C LYS A 155 18.82 2.27 8.06
N LEU A 156 17.89 1.54 8.65
CA LEU A 156 17.17 0.44 8.00
C LEU A 156 15.67 0.74 7.97
N HIS A 157 15.06 0.62 6.79
CA HIS A 157 13.67 0.94 6.51
C HIS A 157 12.97 -0.20 5.78
N GLY A 158 11.67 -0.07 5.54
CA GLY A 158 10.90 -1.04 4.78
C GLY A 158 10.07 -1.95 5.67
N LEU A 159 10.11 -3.27 5.43
CA LEU A 159 9.38 -4.33 6.14
C LEU A 159 7.85 -4.21 6.08
N GLY A 160 7.30 -3.33 5.23
CA GLY A 160 5.88 -3.10 5.07
C GLY A 160 5.29 -2.21 6.18
N GLN A 161 4.04 -2.48 6.53
CA GLN A 161 3.32 -1.80 7.59
C GLN A 161 3.30 -2.66 8.85
N GLY A 162 3.83 -2.10 9.95
CA GLY A 162 3.70 -2.65 11.31
C GLY A 162 2.57 -1.99 12.09
N GLU A 163 2.67 -2.04 13.41
CA GLU A 163 1.78 -1.34 14.35
C GLU A 163 2.59 -0.60 15.42
N GLU A 164 3.91 -0.73 15.37
CA GLU A 164 4.81 -0.21 16.41
C GLU A 164 5.28 1.22 16.10
N GLY A 165 4.98 1.75 14.92
CA GLY A 165 5.36 3.08 14.49
C GLY A 165 6.88 3.28 14.41
N ILE A 166 7.61 2.23 14.09
CA ILE A 166 9.06 2.25 13.89
C ILE A 166 9.34 2.75 12.47
N TYR A 167 10.15 3.78 12.33
CA TYR A 167 10.56 4.30 11.04
C TYR A 167 11.94 3.80 10.62
N ASP A 168 12.88 3.78 11.57
CA ASP A 168 14.21 3.18 11.42
C ASP A 168 14.29 1.91 12.25
N TYR A 169 14.47 0.78 11.61
CA TYR A 169 14.51 -0.52 12.27
C TYR A 169 15.86 -0.86 12.90
N LYS A 170 16.87 0.00 12.77
CA LYS A 170 18.15 -0.17 13.46
C LYS A 170 17.96 -0.19 14.97
N GLY A 171 18.49 -1.22 15.63
CA GLY A 171 18.31 -1.41 17.07
C GLY A 171 16.93 -1.92 17.51
N SER A 172 16.10 -2.43 16.60
CA SER A 172 14.72 -2.83 16.89
C SER A 172 14.41 -4.28 16.47
N VAL A 173 13.20 -4.73 16.82
CA VAL A 173 12.65 -6.03 16.42
C VAL A 173 11.33 -5.81 15.71
N GLN A 174 11.12 -6.47 14.57
CA GLN A 174 9.86 -6.44 13.82
C GLN A 174 9.38 -7.86 13.50
N TYR A 175 8.09 -8.09 13.73
CA TYR A 175 7.41 -9.36 13.47
C TYR A 175 6.59 -9.25 12.18
N LEU A 176 6.90 -10.11 11.20
CA LEU A 176 6.28 -10.10 9.88
C LEU A 176 5.27 -11.23 9.75
N TYR A 177 4.03 -10.92 10.05
CA TYR A 177 2.87 -11.79 9.93
C TYR A 177 1.64 -10.98 9.51
N GLN A 178 0.71 -11.61 8.80
CA GLN A 178 -0.52 -10.96 8.37
C GLN A 178 -1.47 -10.80 9.55
N HIS A 179 -2.03 -9.62 9.69
CA HIS A 179 -3.04 -9.29 10.69
C HIS A 179 -3.85 -8.09 10.23
N ASN A 180 -5.07 -7.93 10.71
CA ASN A 180 -5.77 -6.65 10.60
C ASN A 180 -4.88 -5.55 11.22
N MET A 181 -4.60 -4.46 10.51
CA MET A 181 -3.66 -3.37 10.82
C MET A 181 -2.16 -3.69 10.59
N ARG A 182 -1.81 -4.86 10.08
CA ARG A 182 -0.42 -5.24 9.81
C ARG A 182 -0.29 -5.85 8.41
N ILE A 183 0.56 -5.29 7.57
CA ILE A 183 0.84 -5.76 6.21
C ILE A 183 2.35 -5.91 6.05
N PRO A 184 2.92 -7.08 6.39
CA PRO A 184 4.36 -7.30 6.25
C PRO A 184 4.76 -7.37 4.79
N LEU A 185 5.91 -6.80 4.46
CA LEU A 185 6.57 -6.99 3.17
C LEU A 185 8.01 -7.44 3.44
N PRO A 186 8.52 -8.49 2.78
CA PRO A 186 9.82 -9.07 3.08
C PRO A 186 10.97 -8.28 2.42
N VAL A 187 10.97 -6.95 2.61
CA VAL A 187 11.91 -6.02 1.97
C VAL A 187 12.53 -5.12 3.03
N LEU A 188 13.86 -5.16 3.13
CA LEU A 188 14.64 -4.27 3.97
C LEU A 188 15.45 -3.32 3.07
N ILE A 189 15.43 -2.04 3.37
CA ILE A 189 16.17 -1.02 2.61
C ILE A 189 17.11 -0.27 3.54
N SER A 190 18.34 -0.09 3.08
CA SER A 190 19.36 0.69 3.77
C SER A 190 19.57 2.06 3.12
N ASP A 191 19.77 3.09 3.96
CA ASP A 191 20.20 4.43 3.52
C ASP A 191 21.62 4.45 2.91
N ARG A 192 22.32 3.31 2.93
CA ARG A 192 23.62 3.12 2.26
C ARG A 192 23.49 2.76 0.77
N GLY A 193 22.27 2.70 0.24
CA GLY A 193 21.99 2.48 -1.18
C GLY A 193 21.90 1.03 -1.59
N TYR A 194 21.30 0.19 -0.78
CA TYR A 194 20.95 -1.19 -1.14
C TYR A 194 19.64 -1.64 -0.50
N GLY A 195 19.03 -2.66 -1.09
CA GLY A 195 17.86 -3.33 -0.56
C GLY A 195 18.03 -4.85 -0.55
N LEU A 196 17.35 -5.50 0.39
CA LEU A 196 17.24 -6.95 0.49
C LEU A 196 15.78 -7.35 0.32
N LEU A 197 15.50 -8.20 -0.67
CA LEU A 197 14.18 -8.83 -0.82
C LEU A 197 14.32 -10.31 -0.39
N PHE A 198 13.70 -10.67 0.73
CA PHE A 198 13.69 -12.04 1.22
C PHE A 198 12.63 -12.86 0.48
N ASP A 199 13.07 -13.87 -0.26
CA ASP A 199 12.19 -14.76 -1.04
C ASP A 199 11.59 -15.84 -0.14
N CYS A 200 10.64 -15.43 0.68
CA CYS A 200 10.00 -16.25 1.70
C CYS A 200 8.52 -15.92 1.81
N GLY A 201 7.66 -16.92 1.87
CA GLY A 201 6.21 -16.77 2.07
C GLY A 201 5.76 -17.11 3.50
N SER A 202 6.65 -17.58 4.35
CA SER A 202 6.40 -17.94 5.74
C SER A 202 6.37 -16.71 6.66
N LEU A 203 6.00 -16.95 7.91
CA LEU A 203 6.20 -15.96 8.98
C LEU A 203 7.69 -15.68 9.16
N MET A 204 8.03 -14.41 9.47
CA MET A 204 9.41 -13.95 9.63
C MET A 204 9.55 -13.02 10.83
N THR A 205 10.77 -12.86 11.33
CA THR A 205 11.12 -11.73 12.20
C THR A 205 12.40 -11.07 11.70
N PHE A 206 12.43 -9.75 11.74
CA PHE A 206 13.65 -8.96 11.70
C PHE A 206 14.07 -8.65 13.12
N ASN A 207 15.31 -8.90 13.46
CA ASN A 207 15.86 -8.64 14.79
C ASN A 207 17.19 -7.90 14.67
N ASP A 208 17.31 -6.77 15.33
CA ASP A 208 18.55 -6.01 15.48
C ASP A 208 18.59 -5.45 16.92
N ASP A 209 18.98 -6.28 17.88
CA ASP A 209 19.08 -5.92 19.29
C ASP A 209 20.29 -6.59 19.96
N LYS A 210 20.34 -6.56 21.29
CA LYS A 210 21.42 -7.19 22.07
C LYS A 210 21.62 -8.69 21.80
N ARG A 211 20.68 -9.37 21.16
CA ARG A 211 20.77 -10.79 20.76
C ARG A 211 21.49 -10.97 19.42
N GLY A 212 21.77 -9.88 18.73
CA GLY A 212 22.38 -9.83 17.41
C GLY A 212 21.44 -9.39 16.31
N SER A 213 21.97 -9.24 15.10
CA SER A 213 21.21 -8.83 13.91
C SER A 213 20.95 -10.04 13.03
N TYR A 214 19.68 -10.40 12.86
CA TYR A 214 19.29 -11.53 12.01
C TYR A 214 17.86 -11.40 11.47
N VAL A 215 17.61 -12.10 10.37
CA VAL A 215 16.26 -12.38 9.89
C VAL A 215 15.95 -13.85 10.17
N TYR A 216 14.86 -14.10 10.88
CA TYR A 216 14.36 -15.45 11.17
C TYR A 216 13.22 -15.80 10.23
N PHE A 217 13.20 -17.05 9.78
CA PHE A 217 12.20 -17.66 8.92
C PHE A 217 11.58 -18.87 9.62
N ASP A 218 10.26 -18.86 9.81
CA ASP A 218 9.60 -19.92 10.58
C ASP A 218 9.58 -21.26 9.82
N THR A 219 9.27 -21.25 8.54
CA THR A 219 9.19 -22.48 7.73
C THR A 219 9.63 -22.21 6.30
N VAL A 220 10.77 -22.77 5.91
CA VAL A 220 11.34 -22.63 4.57
C VAL A 220 11.93 -23.95 4.08
N ASP A 221 12.01 -24.12 2.77
CA ASP A 221 12.72 -25.24 2.16
C ASP A 221 14.22 -24.93 1.96
N GLN A 222 14.55 -23.65 1.85
CA GLN A 222 15.89 -23.09 1.70
C GLN A 222 15.88 -21.63 2.11
N LEU A 223 17.03 -21.03 2.44
CA LEU A 223 17.15 -19.58 2.55
C LEU A 223 17.37 -19.00 1.16
N SER A 224 16.60 -17.96 0.83
CA SER A 224 16.67 -17.31 -0.48
C SER A 224 16.40 -15.81 -0.33
N TYR A 225 17.24 -14.96 -0.96
CA TYR A 225 17.06 -13.53 -0.97
C TYR A 225 17.77 -12.86 -2.13
N TYR A 226 17.35 -11.67 -2.48
CA TYR A 226 17.95 -10.84 -3.52
C TYR A 226 18.61 -9.63 -2.88
N ILE A 227 19.83 -9.30 -3.35
CA ILE A 227 20.51 -8.05 -3.04
C ILE A 227 20.33 -7.14 -4.24
N ILE A 228 19.81 -5.93 -4.00
CA ILE A 228 19.54 -4.92 -5.00
C ILE A 228 20.37 -3.69 -4.66
N TYR A 229 21.29 -3.31 -5.51
CA TYR A 229 22.04 -2.07 -5.33
C TYR A 229 21.41 -0.94 -6.08
N GLY A 230 21.34 0.24 -5.45
CA GLY A 230 20.87 1.47 -6.05
C GLY A 230 21.23 2.64 -5.12
N PRO A 231 22.22 3.48 -5.47
CA PRO A 231 22.60 4.63 -4.65
C PRO A 231 21.44 5.62 -4.46
N GLN A 232 20.42 5.54 -5.31
CA GLN A 232 19.16 6.25 -5.18
C GLN A 232 18.05 5.24 -4.84
N PHE A 233 17.16 5.59 -3.93
CA PHE A 233 16.06 4.73 -3.49
C PHE A 233 15.17 4.26 -4.65
N ASP A 234 14.90 5.11 -5.64
CA ASP A 234 14.11 4.76 -6.83
C ASP A 234 14.68 3.57 -7.59
N GLN A 235 16.02 3.43 -7.65
CA GLN A 235 16.66 2.30 -8.31
C GLN A 235 16.44 1.00 -7.53
N ILE A 236 16.39 1.07 -6.19
CA ILE A 236 16.08 -0.09 -5.34
C ILE A 236 14.62 -0.51 -5.56
N ILE A 237 13.68 0.45 -5.54
CA ILE A 237 12.25 0.19 -5.78
C ILE A 237 12.03 -0.43 -7.16
N LYS A 238 12.68 0.10 -8.20
CA LYS A 238 12.65 -0.47 -9.54
C LYS A 238 13.16 -1.91 -9.58
N GLY A 239 14.25 -2.19 -8.86
CA GLY A 239 14.79 -3.55 -8.72
C GLY A 239 13.79 -4.50 -8.04
N ILE A 240 13.16 -4.06 -6.95
CA ILE A 240 12.13 -4.84 -6.23
C ILE A 240 10.95 -5.16 -7.18
N ARG A 241 10.44 -4.17 -7.92
CA ARG A 241 9.31 -4.38 -8.84
C ARG A 241 9.69 -5.17 -10.08
N THR A 242 10.93 -5.07 -10.56
CA THR A 242 11.45 -5.94 -11.62
C THR A 242 11.41 -7.41 -11.21
N LEU A 243 11.72 -7.70 -9.96
CA LEU A 243 11.67 -9.07 -9.40
C LEU A 243 10.24 -9.52 -9.10
N SER A 244 9.47 -8.71 -8.38
CA SER A 244 8.19 -9.11 -7.81
C SER A 244 6.97 -8.79 -8.68
N GLY A 245 7.13 -8.03 -9.75
CA GLY A 245 6.09 -7.61 -10.67
C GLY A 245 5.80 -6.12 -10.61
N ARG A 246 5.50 -5.53 -11.77
CA ARG A 246 5.18 -4.12 -11.91
C ARG A 246 3.72 -3.84 -11.61
N ALA A 247 3.44 -2.65 -11.07
CA ALA A 247 2.07 -2.21 -10.84
C ALA A 247 1.41 -1.78 -12.18
N PRO A 248 0.20 -2.27 -12.51
CA PRO A 248 -0.56 -1.77 -13.64
C PRO A 248 -1.09 -0.36 -13.36
N MET A 249 -1.53 0.34 -14.40
CA MET A 249 -2.28 1.58 -14.24
C MET A 249 -3.65 1.29 -13.62
N LEU A 250 -3.99 1.98 -12.54
CA LEU A 250 -5.31 1.90 -11.92
C LEU A 250 -6.32 2.75 -12.70
N PRO A 251 -7.64 2.50 -12.60
CA PRO A 251 -8.64 3.34 -13.24
C PRO A 251 -8.57 4.76 -12.67
N LYS A 252 -8.71 5.77 -13.53
CA LYS A 252 -8.52 7.19 -13.16
C LYS A 252 -9.46 7.63 -12.04
N TRP A 253 -10.70 7.17 -12.04
CA TRP A 253 -11.68 7.47 -11.01
C TRP A 253 -11.24 7.06 -9.59
N SER A 254 -10.37 6.03 -9.46
CA SER A 254 -9.87 5.58 -8.15
C SER A 254 -8.94 6.59 -7.47
N PHE A 255 -8.48 7.58 -8.21
CA PHE A 255 -7.69 8.70 -7.68
C PHE A 255 -8.57 9.90 -7.26
N GLY A 256 -9.88 9.89 -7.51
CA GLY A 256 -10.83 10.86 -7.00
C GLY A 256 -11.24 10.58 -5.55
N TYR A 257 -12.35 11.18 -5.12
CA TYR A 257 -12.89 10.95 -3.77
C TYR A 257 -13.85 9.78 -3.73
N ILE A 258 -13.64 8.88 -2.78
CA ILE A 258 -14.50 7.71 -2.54
C ILE A 258 -15.15 7.81 -1.17
N GLN A 259 -16.49 7.81 -1.14
CA GLN A 259 -17.26 7.80 0.10
C GLN A 259 -17.54 6.38 0.54
N SER A 260 -17.28 6.09 1.81
CA SER A 260 -17.55 4.81 2.43
C SER A 260 -17.85 4.97 3.92
N LYS A 261 -18.54 3.99 4.48
CA LYS A 261 -18.65 3.70 5.91
C LYS A 261 -19.06 2.24 6.12
N GLU A 262 -18.84 1.69 7.28
CA GLU A 262 -19.46 0.45 7.74
C GLU A 262 -20.78 0.79 8.46
N ALA A 263 -21.96 0.50 7.91
CA ALA A 263 -22.23 0.13 6.52
C ALA A 263 -23.43 0.95 6.00
N TYR A 264 -23.62 0.98 4.69
CA TYR A 264 -24.91 1.37 4.13
C TYR A 264 -25.81 0.13 4.11
N HIS A 265 -26.96 0.18 4.78
CA HIS A 265 -27.76 -1.01 5.01
C HIS A 265 -28.69 -1.37 3.84
N THR A 266 -28.95 -0.43 2.95
CA THR A 266 -29.85 -0.63 1.81
C THR A 266 -29.29 0.00 0.53
N GLN A 267 -29.73 -0.51 -0.64
CA GLN A 267 -29.40 0.15 -1.91
C GLN A 267 -29.89 1.60 -1.99
N GLN A 268 -30.98 1.93 -1.27
CA GLN A 268 -31.51 3.29 -1.27
C GLN A 268 -30.59 4.26 -0.54
N GLU A 269 -29.98 3.86 0.57
CA GLU A 269 -28.99 4.68 1.28
C GLU A 269 -27.80 5.05 0.37
N LEU A 270 -27.28 4.11 -0.42
CA LEU A 270 -26.22 4.39 -1.39
C LEU A 270 -26.62 5.49 -2.38
N ILE A 271 -27.82 5.33 -2.95
CA ILE A 271 -28.38 6.27 -3.92
C ILE A 271 -28.55 7.65 -3.29
N ASP A 272 -29.08 7.72 -2.08
CA ASP A 272 -29.39 8.99 -1.39
C ASP A 272 -28.11 9.75 -1.00
N VAL A 273 -27.08 9.04 -0.57
CA VAL A 273 -25.76 9.64 -0.28
C VAL A 273 -25.18 10.29 -1.55
N VAL A 274 -25.18 9.59 -2.67
CA VAL A 274 -24.65 10.13 -3.93
C VAL A 274 -25.50 11.30 -4.43
N LYS A 275 -26.83 11.20 -4.31
CA LYS A 275 -27.73 12.33 -4.63
C LYS A 275 -27.42 13.57 -3.81
N GLU A 276 -27.14 13.41 -2.51
CA GLU A 276 -26.84 14.54 -1.64
C GLU A 276 -25.46 15.16 -1.96
N TYR A 277 -24.41 14.37 -2.27
CA TYR A 277 -23.15 14.91 -2.78
C TYR A 277 -23.36 15.74 -4.06
N ARG A 278 -24.07 15.21 -5.06
CA ARG A 278 -24.35 15.91 -6.33
C ARG A 278 -25.22 17.16 -6.12
N LYS A 279 -26.25 17.10 -5.25
CA LYS A 279 -27.08 18.24 -4.90
C LYS A 279 -26.31 19.39 -4.24
N ARG A 280 -25.29 19.05 -3.44
CA ARG A 280 -24.40 20.02 -2.78
C ARG A 280 -23.26 20.47 -3.68
N ASP A 281 -23.19 19.97 -4.91
CA ASP A 281 -22.09 20.24 -5.85
C ASP A 281 -20.72 19.87 -5.23
N ILE A 282 -20.64 18.74 -4.55
CA ILE A 282 -19.39 18.21 -3.98
C ILE A 282 -18.92 17.07 -4.87
N PRO A 283 -17.66 17.11 -5.35
CA PRO A 283 -17.10 16.08 -6.21
C PRO A 283 -17.05 14.71 -5.53
N ILE A 284 -17.33 13.64 -6.30
CA ILE A 284 -17.26 12.25 -5.86
C ILE A 284 -17.14 11.33 -7.06
N ASP A 285 -16.26 10.30 -6.98
CA ASP A 285 -16.08 9.28 -8.01
C ASP A 285 -16.58 7.90 -7.62
N GLY A 286 -16.56 7.57 -6.34
CA GLY A 286 -16.92 6.22 -5.91
C GLY A 286 -17.71 6.18 -4.61
N ILE A 287 -18.53 5.14 -4.51
CA ILE A 287 -19.21 4.77 -3.26
C ILE A 287 -18.97 3.29 -2.97
N VAL A 288 -18.82 2.95 -1.70
CA VAL A 288 -18.57 1.58 -1.27
C VAL A 288 -19.81 0.99 -0.63
N GLN A 289 -20.24 -0.16 -1.12
CA GLN A 289 -21.13 -1.05 -0.39
C GLN A 289 -20.26 -2.00 0.44
N ASP A 290 -20.05 -1.63 1.68
CA ASP A 290 -19.32 -2.43 2.63
C ASP A 290 -20.20 -3.56 3.21
N TRP A 291 -19.59 -4.43 3.98
CA TRP A 291 -20.29 -5.56 4.60
C TRP A 291 -21.46 -5.06 5.49
N ASN A 292 -22.52 -5.81 5.72
CA ASN A 292 -22.79 -7.11 5.11
C ASN A 292 -23.91 -6.98 4.07
N THR A 293 -23.67 -7.51 2.89
CA THR A 293 -24.64 -7.45 1.78
C THR A 293 -25.59 -8.65 1.72
N TRP A 294 -25.27 -9.72 2.42
CA TRP A 294 -25.97 -11.00 2.44
C TRP A 294 -27.06 -11.08 3.49
N GLU A 295 -27.96 -12.05 3.38
CA GLU A 295 -28.98 -12.37 4.37
C GLU A 295 -28.33 -12.74 5.72
N GLU A 296 -29.04 -12.48 6.83
CA GLU A 296 -28.56 -12.84 8.16
C GLU A 296 -28.19 -14.32 8.24
N GLY A 297 -27.04 -14.62 8.81
CA GLY A 297 -26.49 -15.98 8.92
C GLY A 297 -25.83 -16.51 7.64
N LYS A 298 -25.79 -15.76 6.54
CA LYS A 298 -25.20 -16.16 5.25
C LYS A 298 -23.82 -15.51 5.00
N TRP A 299 -22.96 -15.55 5.98
CA TRP A 299 -21.65 -14.91 5.92
C TRP A 299 -20.89 -15.17 4.63
N GLY A 300 -20.34 -14.13 4.00
CA GLY A 300 -19.51 -14.22 2.82
C GLY A 300 -20.21 -14.65 1.52
N ASN A 301 -21.53 -14.76 1.55
CA ASN A 301 -22.32 -15.06 0.34
C ASN A 301 -22.17 -13.94 -0.70
N LYS A 302 -22.13 -14.31 -1.98
CA LYS A 302 -22.08 -13.35 -3.09
C LYS A 302 -23.49 -12.89 -3.51
N LEU A 303 -24.53 -13.66 -3.11
CA LEU A 303 -25.93 -13.28 -3.29
C LEU A 303 -26.30 -12.18 -2.28
N LEU A 304 -26.87 -11.10 -2.78
CA LEU A 304 -27.32 -10.01 -1.94
C LEU A 304 -28.70 -10.31 -1.30
N ASP A 305 -28.91 -9.81 -0.11
CA ASP A 305 -30.21 -9.84 0.57
C ASP A 305 -31.25 -9.04 -0.21
N LYS A 306 -32.22 -9.73 -0.82
CA LYS A 306 -33.26 -9.13 -1.65
C LYS A 306 -34.20 -8.18 -0.89
N SER A 307 -34.30 -8.26 0.43
CA SER A 307 -35.09 -7.35 1.23
C SER A 307 -34.44 -5.95 1.33
N ARG A 308 -33.12 -5.92 1.34
CA ARG A 308 -32.32 -4.69 1.41
C ARG A 308 -31.85 -4.17 0.03
N TYR A 309 -31.67 -5.09 -0.90
CA TYR A 309 -31.18 -4.84 -2.27
C TYR A 309 -32.11 -5.46 -3.32
N PRO A 310 -33.41 -5.01 -3.40
CA PRO A 310 -34.42 -5.61 -4.27
C PRO A 310 -34.08 -5.51 -5.77
N ASP A 311 -33.39 -4.42 -6.18
CA ASP A 311 -32.93 -4.17 -7.55
C ASP A 311 -31.54 -3.51 -7.51
N PHE A 312 -30.54 -4.28 -7.10
CA PHE A 312 -29.17 -3.77 -7.03
C PHE A 312 -28.57 -3.40 -8.40
N PRO A 313 -28.83 -4.16 -9.50
CA PRO A 313 -28.40 -3.74 -10.84
C PRO A 313 -29.00 -2.38 -11.26
N GLY A 314 -30.27 -2.13 -10.95
CA GLY A 314 -30.92 -0.84 -11.19
C GLY A 314 -30.29 0.30 -10.37
N ALA A 315 -29.96 0.03 -9.11
CA ALA A 315 -29.25 0.96 -8.24
C ALA A 315 -27.86 1.32 -8.77
N VAL A 316 -27.05 0.33 -9.15
CA VAL A 316 -25.74 0.55 -9.75
C VAL A 316 -25.86 1.38 -11.05
N LYS A 317 -26.81 1.04 -11.90
CA LYS A 317 -27.06 1.82 -13.12
C LYS A 317 -27.46 3.27 -12.85
N GLU A 318 -28.22 3.54 -11.77
CA GLU A 318 -28.56 4.91 -11.34
C GLU A 318 -27.33 5.67 -10.88
N LEU A 319 -26.43 5.02 -10.13
CA LEU A 319 -25.17 5.59 -9.67
C LEU A 319 -24.23 5.89 -10.83
N HIS A 320 -24.10 4.97 -11.81
CA HIS A 320 -23.32 5.20 -13.04
C HIS A 320 -23.84 6.39 -13.86
N LYS A 321 -25.16 6.62 -13.93
CA LYS A 321 -25.71 7.81 -14.59
C LYS A 321 -25.31 9.13 -13.91
N LYS A 322 -24.84 9.05 -12.66
CA LYS A 322 -24.31 10.19 -11.91
C LYS A 322 -22.78 10.24 -11.96
N ASN A 323 -22.14 9.42 -12.81
CA ASN A 323 -20.70 9.25 -12.89
C ASN A 323 -20.08 8.90 -11.52
N VAL A 324 -20.68 7.91 -10.85
CA VAL A 324 -20.18 7.37 -9.59
C VAL A 324 -20.05 5.85 -9.72
N HIS A 325 -18.85 5.35 -9.45
CA HIS A 325 -18.49 3.94 -9.48
C HIS A 325 -18.86 3.24 -8.18
N VAL A 326 -19.13 1.95 -8.26
CA VAL A 326 -19.53 1.13 -7.10
C VAL A 326 -18.48 0.08 -6.79
N MET A 327 -17.95 0.13 -5.57
CA MET A 327 -17.09 -0.89 -5.00
C MET A 327 -17.88 -1.73 -3.99
N VAL A 328 -17.70 -3.05 -4.00
CA VAL A 328 -18.41 -3.96 -3.07
C VAL A 328 -17.44 -4.77 -2.25
N SER A 329 -17.73 -4.90 -0.96
CA SER A 329 -16.96 -5.74 -0.02
C SER A 329 -17.19 -7.22 -0.32
N VAL A 330 -16.10 -7.97 -0.44
CA VAL A 330 -16.08 -9.41 -0.73
C VAL A 330 -15.14 -10.14 0.22
N TRP A 331 -15.57 -11.31 0.67
CA TRP A 331 -14.91 -12.08 1.70
C TRP A 331 -14.47 -13.46 1.19
N PRO A 332 -13.30 -13.96 1.60
CA PRO A 332 -12.79 -15.27 1.19
C PRO A 332 -13.44 -16.43 1.91
N ASN A 333 -13.98 -16.21 3.11
CA ASN A 333 -14.66 -17.21 3.92
C ASN A 333 -16.19 -17.14 3.73
N MET A 334 -16.85 -18.29 3.82
CA MET A 334 -18.27 -18.42 3.53
C MET A 334 -18.95 -19.32 4.56
N ASP A 335 -20.18 -18.98 4.92
CA ASP A 335 -21.00 -19.82 5.80
C ASP A 335 -21.40 -21.11 5.08
N PRO A 336 -21.33 -22.29 5.77
CA PRO A 336 -21.68 -23.59 5.19
C PRO A 336 -23.11 -23.74 4.68
N SER A 337 -24.02 -22.88 5.09
CA SER A 337 -25.41 -22.90 4.61
C SER A 337 -25.60 -22.21 3.25
N THR A 338 -24.54 -21.63 2.67
CA THR A 338 -24.61 -20.93 1.39
C THR A 338 -24.34 -21.84 0.21
N GLU A 339 -25.00 -21.58 -0.92
CA GLU A 339 -24.72 -22.29 -2.18
C GLU A 339 -23.29 -22.04 -2.67
N ASN A 340 -22.77 -20.83 -2.42
CA ASN A 340 -21.39 -20.51 -2.73
C ASN A 340 -20.40 -21.43 -2.01
N HIS A 341 -20.59 -21.65 -0.72
CA HIS A 341 -19.76 -22.57 0.07
C HIS A 341 -19.89 -24.02 -0.42
N LYS A 342 -21.12 -24.48 -0.66
CA LYS A 342 -21.39 -25.83 -1.13
C LYS A 342 -20.64 -26.16 -2.41
N GLU A 343 -20.61 -25.24 -3.38
CA GLU A 343 -19.84 -25.45 -4.62
C GLU A 343 -18.34 -25.68 -4.36
N PHE A 344 -17.75 -24.98 -3.40
CA PHE A 344 -16.36 -25.19 -3.01
C PHE A 344 -16.15 -26.51 -2.28
N LEU A 345 -17.04 -26.85 -1.35
CA LEU A 345 -16.97 -28.10 -0.60
C LEU A 345 -17.08 -29.33 -1.52
N ASP A 346 -18.07 -29.34 -2.42
CA ASP A 346 -18.30 -30.45 -3.37
C ASP A 346 -17.11 -30.67 -4.32
N LYS A 347 -16.33 -29.60 -4.59
CA LYS A 347 -15.15 -29.65 -5.45
C LYS A 347 -13.83 -29.85 -4.70
N GLY A 348 -13.85 -29.90 -3.36
CA GLY A 348 -12.64 -29.99 -2.53
C GLY A 348 -11.72 -28.78 -2.69
N LEU A 349 -12.27 -27.56 -2.69
CA LEU A 349 -11.57 -26.32 -2.98
C LEU A 349 -11.52 -25.35 -1.78
N LEU A 350 -11.76 -25.84 -0.57
CA LEU A 350 -11.63 -25.11 0.69
C LEU A 350 -10.30 -25.44 1.38
N LEU A 351 -9.82 -24.52 2.20
CA LEU A 351 -8.75 -24.78 3.16
C LEU A 351 -9.24 -25.71 4.28
N HIS A 352 -8.35 -26.11 5.19
CA HIS A 352 -8.68 -27.09 6.24
C HIS A 352 -9.63 -26.55 7.31
N ASP A 353 -9.91 -25.25 7.35
CA ASP A 353 -10.97 -24.66 8.17
C ASP A 353 -12.38 -24.92 7.62
N LEU A 354 -12.48 -25.50 6.42
CA LEU A 354 -13.71 -25.77 5.65
C LEU A 354 -14.65 -24.56 5.52
N SER A 355 -14.13 -23.35 5.61
CA SER A 355 -14.86 -22.08 5.52
C SER A 355 -14.24 -21.14 4.49
N THR A 356 -12.92 -21.16 4.40
CA THR A 356 -12.13 -20.28 3.53
C THR A 356 -11.76 -21.02 2.24
N TYR A 357 -12.00 -20.41 1.07
CA TYR A 357 -11.59 -21.04 -0.18
C TYR A 357 -10.07 -21.07 -0.33
N ASP A 358 -9.52 -22.10 -0.99
CA ASP A 358 -8.08 -22.25 -1.22
C ASP A 358 -7.60 -21.32 -2.34
N ALA A 359 -7.21 -20.07 -1.97
CA ALA A 359 -6.69 -19.11 -2.94
C ALA A 359 -5.38 -19.55 -3.62
N PHE A 360 -4.65 -20.52 -3.07
CA PHE A 360 -3.44 -21.07 -3.71
C PHE A 360 -3.78 -21.95 -4.92
N ASN A 361 -4.98 -22.51 -4.94
CA ASN A 361 -5.45 -23.38 -6.01
C ASN A 361 -6.08 -22.56 -7.17
N PRO A 362 -5.53 -22.60 -8.40
CA PRO A 362 -6.08 -21.83 -9.52
C PRO A 362 -7.54 -22.22 -9.89
N LYS A 363 -7.95 -23.47 -9.62
CA LYS A 363 -9.36 -23.90 -9.83
C LYS A 363 -10.28 -23.21 -8.81
N ALA A 364 -9.84 -23.08 -7.56
CA ALA A 364 -10.61 -22.40 -6.53
C ALA A 364 -10.74 -20.90 -6.84
N ARG A 365 -9.66 -20.24 -7.30
CA ARG A 365 -9.71 -18.85 -7.77
C ARG A 365 -10.69 -18.66 -8.93
N ALA A 366 -10.74 -19.59 -9.87
CA ALA A 366 -11.69 -19.53 -10.99
C ALA A 366 -13.15 -19.67 -10.53
N VAL A 367 -13.44 -20.56 -9.57
CA VAL A 367 -14.79 -20.70 -8.97
C VAL A 367 -15.16 -19.43 -8.20
N TYR A 368 -14.26 -18.87 -7.40
CA TYR A 368 -14.49 -17.62 -6.66
C TYR A 368 -14.85 -16.47 -7.61
N TYR A 369 -14.06 -16.29 -8.66
CA TYR A 369 -14.34 -15.26 -9.66
C TYR A 369 -15.65 -15.51 -10.42
N LYS A 370 -15.97 -16.76 -10.76
CA LYS A 370 -17.26 -17.13 -11.38
C LYS A 370 -18.43 -16.63 -10.51
N GLN A 371 -18.38 -16.89 -9.20
CA GLN A 371 -19.42 -16.44 -8.27
C GLN A 371 -19.53 -14.91 -8.18
N LEU A 372 -18.39 -14.18 -8.18
CA LEU A 372 -18.38 -12.71 -8.27
C LEU A 372 -19.01 -12.21 -9.58
N LYS A 373 -18.69 -12.89 -10.68
CA LYS A 373 -19.18 -12.52 -12.01
C LYS A 373 -20.68 -12.67 -12.14
N GLU A 374 -21.21 -13.80 -11.70
CA GLU A 374 -22.64 -14.14 -11.85
C GLU A 374 -23.55 -13.17 -11.09
N GLU A 375 -23.10 -12.63 -9.97
CA GLU A 375 -23.91 -11.76 -9.10
C GLU A 375 -23.50 -10.29 -9.16
N LEU A 376 -22.23 -9.99 -8.92
CA LEU A 376 -21.80 -8.61 -8.70
C LEU A 376 -21.34 -7.92 -9.99
N ILE A 377 -20.54 -8.59 -10.83
CA ILE A 377 -20.17 -8.01 -12.13
C ILE A 377 -21.39 -7.88 -13.04
N ALA A 378 -22.27 -8.87 -13.05
CA ALA A 378 -23.53 -8.82 -13.79
C ALA A 378 -24.44 -7.66 -13.33
N ALA A 379 -24.33 -7.25 -12.06
CA ALA A 379 -25.02 -6.07 -11.53
C ALA A 379 -24.32 -4.75 -11.91
N GLY A 380 -23.10 -4.79 -12.46
CA GLY A 380 -22.34 -3.60 -12.87
C GLY A 380 -21.31 -3.10 -11.88
N VAL A 381 -20.95 -3.86 -10.84
CA VAL A 381 -19.93 -3.49 -9.86
C VAL A 381 -18.58 -3.24 -10.56
N ASP A 382 -17.86 -2.19 -10.14
CA ASP A 382 -16.67 -1.68 -10.81
C ASP A 382 -15.37 -2.13 -10.12
N ALA A 383 -15.39 -2.34 -8.79
CA ALA A 383 -14.19 -2.63 -8.01
C ALA A 383 -14.49 -3.50 -6.77
N TRP A 384 -13.43 -4.00 -6.17
CA TRP A 384 -13.48 -4.95 -5.07
C TRP A 384 -12.87 -4.38 -3.80
N TRP A 385 -13.60 -4.52 -2.67
CA TRP A 385 -13.10 -4.36 -1.32
C TRP A 385 -12.85 -5.76 -0.76
N CYS A 386 -11.59 -6.22 -0.85
CA CYS A 386 -11.18 -7.56 -0.44
C CYS A 386 -10.85 -7.58 1.05
N ASP A 387 -11.86 -7.86 1.86
CA ASP A 387 -11.75 -7.84 3.31
C ASP A 387 -11.35 -9.21 3.88
N SER A 388 -10.79 -9.22 5.10
CA SER A 388 -10.37 -10.42 5.85
C SER A 388 -9.45 -11.38 5.06
N THR A 389 -8.58 -10.83 4.23
CA THR A 389 -7.68 -11.60 3.37
C THR A 389 -6.39 -12.07 4.06
N GLU A 390 -6.23 -11.86 5.34
CA GLU A 390 -5.21 -12.41 6.25
C GLU A 390 -5.60 -13.74 6.92
N PRO A 391 -6.60 -14.44 6.57
CA PRO A 391 -7.74 -15.20 7.02
C PRO A 391 -7.73 -15.75 8.46
N PHE A 392 -6.59 -15.88 9.14
CA PHE A 392 -6.49 -16.61 10.42
C PHE A 392 -5.88 -15.81 11.57
N CYS A 393 -6.19 -14.51 11.68
CA CYS A 393 -5.68 -13.64 12.73
C CYS A 393 -6.61 -13.50 13.98
N GLY A 394 -7.77 -14.13 13.95
CA GLY A 394 -8.82 -14.00 14.98
C GLY A 394 -8.42 -14.26 16.44
N PRO A 395 -7.54 -15.22 16.77
CA PRO A 395 -7.14 -15.48 18.17
C PRO A 395 -6.48 -14.29 18.86
N ASP A 396 -5.81 -13.42 18.13
CA ASP A 396 -5.13 -12.25 18.67
C ASP A 396 -6.09 -11.12 19.10
N TRP A 397 -7.32 -11.11 18.60
CA TRP A 397 -8.29 -10.04 18.87
C TRP A 397 -8.89 -10.10 20.27
N LYS A 398 -8.75 -11.22 20.99
CA LYS A 398 -9.42 -11.45 22.27
C LYS A 398 -8.71 -10.77 23.44
N GLY A 399 -9.50 -10.36 24.41
CA GLY A 399 -9.06 -9.78 25.67
C GLY A 399 -9.04 -8.24 25.68
N SER A 400 -8.97 -7.68 26.88
CA SER A 400 -9.04 -6.23 27.14
C SER A 400 -7.74 -5.49 26.83
N PHE A 401 -6.63 -6.21 26.69
CA PHE A 401 -5.30 -5.65 26.52
C PHE A 401 -4.62 -6.20 25.28
N LYS A 402 -3.95 -5.32 24.55
CA LYS A 402 -3.05 -5.69 23.46
C LYS A 402 -1.88 -6.49 24.03
N ARG A 403 -1.69 -7.71 23.53
CA ARG A 403 -0.55 -8.55 23.91
C ARG A 403 0.74 -8.00 23.30
N GLU A 404 1.87 -8.46 23.86
CA GLU A 404 3.18 -8.17 23.28
C GLU A 404 3.30 -8.71 21.84
N ALA A 405 4.03 -8.01 20.98
CA ALA A 405 4.13 -8.33 19.57
C ALA A 405 4.60 -9.78 19.31
N TRP A 406 5.50 -10.31 20.14
CA TRP A 406 5.97 -11.69 20.03
C TRP A 406 4.89 -12.72 20.38
N GLU A 407 4.02 -12.45 21.38
CA GLU A 407 2.91 -13.33 21.75
C GLU A 407 1.88 -13.38 20.62
N ARG A 408 1.57 -12.22 20.05
CA ARG A 408 0.64 -12.09 18.91
C ARG A 408 1.16 -12.84 17.68
N PHE A 409 2.44 -12.73 17.37
CA PHE A 409 3.11 -13.49 16.32
C PHE A 409 2.97 -15.00 16.52
N MET A 410 3.16 -15.49 17.73
CA MET A 410 3.01 -16.91 18.07
C MET A 410 1.56 -17.37 17.94
N LEU A 411 0.59 -16.63 18.46
CA LEU A 411 -0.84 -16.96 18.39
C LEU A 411 -1.33 -17.06 16.93
N VAL A 412 -1.00 -16.06 16.11
CA VAL A 412 -1.38 -16.04 14.70
C VAL A 412 -0.67 -17.16 13.93
N GLY A 413 0.59 -17.40 14.22
CA GLY A 413 1.36 -18.48 13.59
C GLY A 413 0.79 -19.87 13.88
N GLU A 414 0.42 -20.14 15.12
CA GLU A 414 -0.22 -21.41 15.49
C GLU A 414 -1.59 -21.61 14.82
N GLU A 415 -2.34 -20.53 14.61
CA GLU A 415 -3.62 -20.61 13.90
C GLU A 415 -3.42 -20.88 12.40
N HIS A 416 -2.47 -20.20 11.76
CA HIS A 416 -2.13 -20.43 10.35
C HIS A 416 -1.72 -21.89 10.09
N LYS A 417 -0.89 -22.47 10.97
CA LYS A 417 -0.40 -23.85 10.85
C LYS A 417 -1.51 -24.90 10.88
N LYS A 418 -2.66 -24.59 11.45
CA LYS A 418 -3.80 -25.51 11.46
C LYS A 418 -4.45 -25.66 10.09
N TYR A 419 -4.48 -24.60 9.29
CA TYR A 419 -5.38 -24.52 8.16
C TYR A 419 -4.68 -24.41 6.80
N LEU A 420 -3.38 -24.07 6.79
CA LEU A 420 -2.59 -23.96 5.56
C LEU A 420 -1.12 -24.38 5.79
N ASP A 421 -0.38 -24.59 4.70
CA ASP A 421 1.08 -24.82 4.76
C ASP A 421 1.78 -23.58 5.36
N PRO A 422 2.50 -23.72 6.49
CA PRO A 422 3.15 -22.58 7.16
C PRO A 422 4.18 -21.86 6.28
N ALA A 423 4.75 -22.52 5.27
CA ALA A 423 5.61 -21.87 4.28
C ALA A 423 4.89 -20.84 3.42
N LYS A 424 3.56 -20.79 3.46
CA LYS A 424 2.69 -19.88 2.68
C LYS A 424 1.90 -18.89 3.56
N ALA A 425 2.20 -18.82 4.85
CA ALA A 425 1.38 -18.09 5.84
C ALA A 425 1.12 -16.62 5.48
N ASN A 426 2.08 -15.94 4.84
CA ASN A 426 1.95 -14.53 4.46
C ASN A 426 1.40 -14.30 3.04
N LEU A 427 1.07 -15.35 2.28
CA LEU A 427 0.80 -15.24 0.84
C LEU A 427 -0.67 -15.18 0.46
N TYR A 428 -1.60 -15.46 1.39
CA TYR A 428 -3.01 -15.66 1.04
C TYR A 428 -3.63 -14.45 0.33
N GLY A 429 -3.50 -13.23 0.88
CA GLY A 429 -4.03 -12.00 0.28
C GLY A 429 -3.51 -11.72 -1.12
N LYS A 430 -2.21 -12.00 -1.37
CA LYS A 430 -1.63 -11.91 -2.71
C LYS A 430 -2.33 -12.83 -3.71
N TYR A 431 -2.55 -14.10 -3.35
CA TYR A 431 -3.20 -15.07 -4.25
C TYR A 431 -4.69 -14.81 -4.42
N HIS A 432 -5.35 -14.25 -3.41
CA HIS A 432 -6.73 -13.79 -3.51
C HIS A 432 -6.87 -12.68 -4.57
N ALA A 433 -6.09 -11.61 -4.45
CA ALA A 433 -6.07 -10.51 -5.42
C ALA A 433 -5.66 -10.99 -6.83
N LYS A 434 -4.66 -11.88 -6.92
CA LYS A 434 -4.24 -12.52 -8.17
C LYS A 434 -5.40 -13.24 -8.84
N GLY A 435 -6.21 -13.98 -8.06
CA GLY A 435 -7.35 -14.73 -8.60
C GLY A 435 -8.40 -13.83 -9.25
N ILE A 436 -8.75 -12.74 -8.60
CA ILE A 436 -9.69 -11.75 -9.16
C ILE A 436 -9.08 -11.10 -10.41
N TYR A 437 -7.86 -10.57 -10.30
CA TYR A 437 -7.19 -9.85 -11.38
C TYR A 437 -7.04 -10.69 -12.65
N GLU A 438 -6.47 -11.90 -12.55
CA GLU A 438 -6.20 -12.75 -13.72
C GLU A 438 -7.46 -13.21 -14.42
N ASN A 439 -8.52 -13.55 -13.68
CA ASN A 439 -9.76 -14.02 -14.28
C ASN A 439 -10.56 -12.86 -14.88
N GLN A 440 -10.66 -11.71 -14.23
CA GLN A 440 -11.33 -10.53 -14.79
C GLN A 440 -10.63 -10.05 -16.06
N ARG A 441 -9.29 -9.97 -16.04
CA ARG A 441 -8.49 -9.60 -17.22
C ARG A 441 -8.71 -10.51 -18.45
N LYS A 442 -8.96 -11.81 -18.24
CA LYS A 442 -9.23 -12.74 -19.34
C LYS A 442 -10.57 -12.46 -20.04
N GLU A 443 -11.52 -11.90 -19.32
CA GLU A 443 -12.88 -11.71 -19.81
C GLU A 443 -13.17 -10.29 -20.28
N ASP A 444 -12.62 -9.29 -19.58
CA ASP A 444 -12.84 -7.88 -19.90
C ASP A 444 -11.51 -7.12 -19.98
N HIS A 445 -11.20 -6.61 -21.16
CA HIS A 445 -10.05 -5.76 -21.42
C HIS A 445 -10.39 -4.26 -21.41
N ASN A 446 -11.65 -3.89 -21.19
CA ASN A 446 -12.11 -2.50 -21.23
C ASN A 446 -12.16 -1.86 -19.86
N LYS A 447 -12.11 -2.65 -18.77
CA LYS A 447 -12.11 -2.15 -17.40
C LYS A 447 -10.85 -2.60 -16.67
N ARG A 448 -10.15 -1.65 -16.04
CA ARG A 448 -9.03 -1.92 -15.14
C ARG A 448 -9.52 -2.55 -13.86
N VAL A 449 -8.83 -3.58 -13.41
CA VAL A 449 -9.13 -4.23 -12.14
C VAL A 449 -8.61 -3.37 -11.00
N LEU A 450 -9.46 -3.10 -10.02
CA LEU A 450 -9.11 -2.44 -8.78
C LEU A 450 -9.47 -3.34 -7.59
N ASN A 451 -8.46 -3.76 -6.85
CA ASN A 451 -8.58 -4.55 -5.63
C ASN A 451 -8.11 -3.69 -4.44
N LEU A 452 -9.01 -3.07 -3.70
CA LEU A 452 -8.70 -2.54 -2.37
C LEU A 452 -8.68 -3.73 -1.41
N THR A 453 -7.53 -4.06 -0.81
CA THR A 453 -7.37 -5.28 -0.02
C THR A 453 -6.68 -5.00 1.32
N ARG A 454 -7.14 -5.68 2.40
CA ARG A 454 -6.58 -5.48 3.75
C ARG A 454 -5.25 -6.20 3.93
N SER A 455 -4.98 -7.23 3.15
CA SER A 455 -3.78 -8.03 3.23
C SER A 455 -3.12 -8.16 1.86
N GLY A 456 -1.80 -8.17 1.85
CA GLY A 456 -0.98 -8.36 0.67
C GLY A 456 0.45 -8.73 1.04
N PHE A 457 1.24 -9.06 0.03
CA PHE A 457 2.66 -9.41 0.20
C PHE A 457 3.47 -8.95 -1.02
N ALA A 458 4.79 -9.16 -1.03
CA ALA A 458 5.62 -8.78 -2.18
C ALA A 458 5.08 -9.39 -3.48
N GLY A 459 4.86 -8.54 -4.47
CA GLY A 459 4.25 -8.89 -5.75
C GLY A 459 2.74 -8.67 -5.85
N SER A 460 2.06 -8.28 -4.76
CA SER A 460 0.63 -7.95 -4.81
C SER A 460 0.36 -6.77 -5.73
N GLN A 461 1.28 -5.81 -5.83
CA GLN A 461 1.14 -4.63 -6.69
C GLN A 461 0.84 -4.97 -8.16
N ALA A 462 1.26 -6.14 -8.62
CA ALA A 462 1.02 -6.59 -10.00
C ALA A 462 -0.46 -6.92 -10.31
N TYR A 463 -1.30 -6.96 -9.29
CA TYR A 463 -2.70 -7.40 -9.40
C TYR A 463 -3.72 -6.29 -9.14
N GLY A 464 -3.36 -5.04 -9.49
CA GLY A 464 -4.25 -3.89 -9.35
C GLY A 464 -4.65 -3.61 -7.90
N THR A 465 -3.73 -3.83 -6.95
CA THR A 465 -4.01 -3.70 -5.52
C THR A 465 -3.70 -2.31 -4.98
N VAL A 466 -4.59 -1.83 -4.13
CA VAL A 466 -4.36 -0.78 -3.14
C VAL A 466 -4.52 -1.43 -1.77
N LEU A 467 -3.59 -1.19 -0.83
CA LEU A 467 -3.69 -1.75 0.51
C LEU A 467 -4.10 -0.68 1.51
N TRP A 468 -4.96 -1.05 2.47
CA TRP A 468 -5.30 -0.14 3.57
C TRP A 468 -4.84 -0.67 4.91
N SER A 469 -4.64 0.24 5.83
CA SER A 469 -4.01 -0.03 7.11
C SER A 469 -4.89 -0.77 8.14
N GLY A 470 -6.05 -1.28 7.74
CA GLY A 470 -6.96 -2.02 8.61
C GLY A 470 -7.81 -1.12 9.53
N ASP A 471 -8.41 -1.74 10.55
CA ASP A 471 -9.41 -1.15 11.43
C ASP A 471 -8.76 -0.34 12.56
N ILE A 472 -8.14 0.77 12.20
CA ILE A 472 -7.35 1.62 13.10
C ILE A 472 -8.22 2.50 14.01
N THR A 473 -7.72 2.83 15.19
CA THR A 473 -8.41 3.65 16.18
C THR A 473 -8.27 5.15 15.90
N ALA A 474 -9.33 5.91 16.13
CA ALA A 474 -9.36 7.37 15.97
C ALA A 474 -8.61 8.08 17.11
N THR A 475 -7.30 8.21 17.01
CA THR A 475 -6.45 8.99 17.93
C THR A 475 -5.35 9.76 17.19
N TRP A 476 -4.83 10.80 17.82
CA TRP A 476 -3.69 11.56 17.29
C TRP A 476 -2.43 10.71 17.21
N GLU A 477 -2.23 9.78 18.16
CA GLU A 477 -1.13 8.83 18.16
C GLU A 477 -1.22 7.92 16.94
N THR A 478 -2.40 7.40 16.63
CA THR A 478 -2.61 6.57 15.45
C THR A 478 -2.29 7.34 14.17
N LEU A 479 -2.71 8.61 14.06
CA LEU A 479 -2.36 9.45 12.91
C LEU A 479 -0.84 9.58 12.73
N LYS A 480 -0.09 9.80 13.84
CA LYS A 480 1.38 9.87 13.83
C LYS A 480 2.01 8.54 13.37
N LEU A 481 1.48 7.41 13.87
CA LEU A 481 1.95 6.07 13.50
C LEU A 481 1.71 5.78 12.02
N GLN A 482 0.51 6.07 11.52
CA GLN A 482 0.12 5.80 10.14
C GLN A 482 1.03 6.47 9.11
N MET A 483 1.55 7.66 9.37
CA MET A 483 2.52 8.30 8.47
C MET A 483 3.81 7.50 8.36
N LYS A 484 4.38 7.05 9.49
CA LYS A 484 5.61 6.25 9.50
C LYS A 484 5.42 4.91 8.79
N GLU A 485 4.29 4.29 9.06
CA GLU A 485 3.92 2.99 8.49
C GLU A 485 3.68 3.08 6.98
N GLY A 486 2.96 4.10 6.51
CA GLY A 486 2.77 4.36 5.08
C GLY A 486 4.07 4.62 4.34
N LEU A 487 5.02 5.36 4.95
CA LEU A 487 6.34 5.58 4.37
C LEU A 487 7.14 4.27 4.25
N ASN A 488 7.22 3.47 5.31
CA ASN A 488 7.89 2.16 5.27
C ASN A 488 7.23 1.19 4.28
N PHE A 489 5.90 1.21 4.22
CA PHE A 489 5.15 0.40 3.28
C PHE A 489 5.50 0.73 1.82
N CYS A 490 5.50 2.01 1.46
CA CYS A 490 5.87 2.46 0.10
C CYS A 490 7.35 2.22 -0.20
N MET A 491 8.23 2.41 0.78
CA MET A 491 9.66 2.04 0.66
C MET A 491 9.86 0.54 0.42
N SER A 492 8.93 -0.33 0.84
CA SER A 492 9.00 -1.77 0.57
C SER A 492 8.58 -2.17 -0.86
N GLY A 493 8.37 -1.21 -1.76
CA GLY A 493 8.12 -1.43 -3.19
C GLY A 493 6.65 -1.46 -3.61
N HIS A 494 5.68 -1.40 -2.69
CA HIS A 494 4.27 -1.31 -3.03
C HIS A 494 3.84 0.16 -3.21
N PRO A 495 3.32 0.58 -4.39
CA PRO A 495 3.14 2.00 -4.69
C PRO A 495 1.84 2.61 -4.16
N TYR A 496 0.81 1.79 -3.88
CA TYR A 496 -0.54 2.24 -3.59
C TYR A 496 -0.98 1.84 -2.18
N TRP A 497 -1.08 2.82 -1.31
CA TRP A 497 -1.47 2.68 0.08
C TRP A 497 -2.54 3.70 0.45
N THR A 498 -3.42 3.34 1.38
CA THR A 498 -4.47 4.18 1.93
C THR A 498 -4.78 3.81 3.37
N LEU A 499 -5.70 4.53 4.00
CA LEU A 499 -6.13 4.30 5.37
C LEU A 499 -7.59 4.73 5.56
N ASP A 500 -8.16 4.42 6.72
CA ASP A 500 -9.48 4.88 7.12
C ASP A 500 -9.37 6.28 7.72
N VAL A 501 -9.85 7.28 6.98
CA VAL A 501 -9.77 8.68 7.41
C VAL A 501 -10.57 8.92 8.67
N GLY A 502 -9.90 9.47 9.68
CA GLY A 502 -10.48 9.73 11.00
C GLY A 502 -10.55 8.50 11.88
N GLY A 503 -9.92 7.38 11.48
CA GLY A 503 -9.95 6.10 12.19
C GLY A 503 -11.21 5.27 11.92
N PHE A 504 -11.09 3.94 11.97
CA PHE A 504 -12.23 3.04 11.84
C PHE A 504 -13.09 3.07 13.11
N PHE A 505 -12.50 2.80 14.29
CA PHE A 505 -13.17 2.89 15.58
C PHE A 505 -13.03 4.29 16.18
N VAL A 506 -14.17 4.93 16.50
CA VAL A 506 -14.24 6.32 16.99
C VAL A 506 -14.84 6.40 18.37
N VAL A 507 -15.97 5.72 18.62
CA VAL A 507 -16.73 5.85 19.86
C VAL A 507 -16.19 4.91 20.93
N LYS A 508 -15.98 5.45 22.13
CA LYS A 508 -15.58 4.65 23.30
C LYS A 508 -16.61 3.56 23.60
N ASP A 509 -16.10 2.42 24.07
CA ASP A 509 -16.95 1.28 24.47
C ASP A 509 -17.95 0.81 23.41
N ASN A 510 -17.68 1.06 22.13
CA ASN A 510 -18.62 0.66 21.07
C ASN A 510 -18.84 -0.86 21.02
N TRP A 511 -17.83 -1.66 21.40
CA TRP A 511 -17.95 -3.11 21.51
C TRP A 511 -19.10 -3.54 22.44
N LYS A 512 -19.40 -2.77 23.52
CA LYS A 512 -20.57 -3.03 24.42
C LYS A 512 -21.88 -2.87 23.67
N LYS A 513 -21.95 -1.93 22.74
CA LYS A 513 -23.15 -1.64 21.93
C LYS A 513 -23.38 -2.68 20.84
N ARG A 514 -22.32 -3.33 20.35
CA ARG A 514 -22.38 -4.36 19.29
C ARG A 514 -22.78 -5.75 19.81
N GLY A 515 -23.12 -5.90 21.07
CA GLY A 515 -23.56 -7.18 21.63
C GLY A 515 -22.42 -8.19 21.83
N CYS A 516 -21.20 -7.73 22.04
CA CYS A 516 -20.06 -8.56 22.45
C CYS A 516 -20.29 -9.28 23.78
N ASN A 517 -21.36 -8.99 24.45
CA ASN A 517 -21.84 -9.68 25.65
C ASN A 517 -22.61 -10.98 25.33
N SER A 518 -22.51 -11.51 24.11
CA SER A 518 -23.03 -12.84 23.82
C SER A 518 -22.28 -13.85 24.69
N SER A 519 -22.97 -14.88 25.13
CA SER A 519 -22.43 -15.94 25.97
C SER A 519 -21.17 -16.63 25.43
N ASN A 520 -20.82 -16.37 24.17
CA ASN A 520 -19.72 -17.02 23.46
C ASN A 520 -18.47 -16.12 23.30
N ASP A 521 -18.57 -14.80 23.50
CA ASP A 521 -17.43 -13.88 23.48
C ASP A 521 -17.66 -12.72 24.47
N PRO A 522 -17.63 -13.00 25.79
CA PRO A 522 -18.00 -12.03 26.82
C PRO A 522 -16.93 -10.94 27.05
N GLU A 523 -15.74 -11.10 26.48
CA GLU A 523 -14.62 -10.21 26.77
C GLU A 523 -14.53 -9.06 25.76
N PRO A 524 -14.17 -7.85 26.23
CA PRO A 524 -13.89 -6.73 25.33
C PRO A 524 -12.71 -7.07 24.42
N LYS A 525 -12.76 -6.57 23.19
CA LYS A 525 -11.64 -6.69 22.27
C LYS A 525 -10.80 -5.42 22.34
N TRP A 526 -9.54 -5.57 22.64
CA TRP A 526 -8.62 -4.45 22.90
C TRP A 526 -8.56 -3.43 21.76
N PHE A 527 -8.78 -3.85 20.53
CA PHE A 527 -8.70 -2.95 19.37
C PHE A 527 -10.04 -2.32 18.96
N TRP A 528 -11.17 -2.78 19.50
CA TRP A 528 -12.51 -2.25 19.22
C TRP A 528 -12.86 -1.05 20.09
N GLN A 529 -11.93 -0.16 20.31
CA GLN A 529 -12.12 1.02 21.16
C GLN A 529 -11.79 2.28 20.42
N GLY A 530 -12.69 3.26 20.45
CA GLY A 530 -12.44 4.63 20.00
C GLY A 530 -12.01 5.54 21.16
N GLY A 531 -11.68 6.78 20.83
CA GLY A 531 -11.24 7.80 21.79
C GLY A 531 -12.33 8.83 22.18
N TYR A 532 -13.52 8.78 21.57
CA TYR A 532 -14.53 9.83 21.66
C TYR A 532 -15.87 9.30 22.19
N GLU A 533 -16.65 10.18 22.89
CA GLU A 533 -17.91 9.76 23.51
C GLU A 533 -19.07 9.72 22.50
N GLN A 534 -19.12 10.70 21.61
CA GLN A 534 -20.26 10.95 20.69
C GLN A 534 -19.86 10.94 19.21
N GLY A 535 -18.61 10.54 18.89
CA GLY A 535 -18.14 10.48 17.51
C GLY A 535 -18.17 11.84 16.81
N VAL A 536 -18.88 11.95 15.69
CA VAL A 536 -18.93 13.17 14.88
C VAL A 536 -19.52 14.38 15.62
N ASP A 537 -20.22 14.21 16.72
CA ASP A 537 -20.75 15.30 17.54
C ASP A 537 -19.68 15.91 18.48
N ASP A 538 -18.57 15.20 18.70
CA ASP A 538 -17.43 15.72 19.43
C ASP A 538 -16.56 16.62 18.54
N ARG A 539 -16.39 17.88 18.92
CA ARG A 539 -15.52 18.83 18.20
C ARG A 539 -14.06 18.39 18.11
N PRO A 540 -13.45 17.78 19.16
CA PRO A 540 -12.12 17.18 19.07
C PRO A 540 -12.01 16.12 17.98
N TYR A 541 -13.05 15.30 17.79
CA TYR A 541 -13.06 14.32 16.70
C TYR A 541 -13.16 14.99 15.33
N ARG A 542 -14.01 16.03 15.18
CA ARG A 542 -14.09 16.78 13.92
C ARG A 542 -12.76 17.39 13.53
N GLU A 543 -11.99 17.92 14.51
CA GLU A 543 -10.62 18.42 14.26
C GLU A 543 -9.69 17.29 13.81
N LEU A 544 -9.66 16.18 14.54
CA LEU A 544 -8.83 15.00 14.16
C LEU A 544 -9.17 14.51 12.76
N TYR A 545 -10.48 14.38 12.46
CA TYR A 545 -10.94 13.92 11.14
C TYR A 545 -10.45 14.84 10.02
N VAL A 546 -10.59 16.16 10.19
CA VAL A 546 -10.12 17.14 9.20
C VAL A 546 -8.62 17.06 9.00
N ARG A 547 -7.83 16.97 10.07
CA ARG A 547 -6.36 16.83 9.96
C ARG A 547 -5.96 15.52 9.29
N TRP A 548 -6.69 14.46 9.54
CA TRP A 548 -6.50 13.18 8.88
C TRP A 548 -6.87 13.23 7.39
N LEU A 549 -7.97 13.92 7.07
CA LEU A 549 -8.38 14.13 5.69
C LEU A 549 -7.36 14.97 4.90
N GLN A 550 -6.79 16.01 5.51
CA GLN A 550 -5.72 16.83 4.94
C GLN A 550 -4.48 16.00 4.62
N PHE A 551 -4.11 15.05 5.47
CA PHE A 551 -3.07 14.08 5.17
C PHE A 551 -3.47 13.17 3.99
N SER A 552 -4.70 12.67 4.00
CA SER A 552 -5.16 11.66 3.04
C SER A 552 -5.40 12.18 1.63
N LEU A 553 -5.67 13.49 1.48
CA LEU A 553 -5.93 14.09 0.16
C LEU A 553 -4.77 13.91 -0.83
N ILE A 554 -3.56 13.66 -0.32
CA ILE A 554 -2.32 13.45 -1.06
C ILE A 554 -1.80 12.02 -0.98
N LEU A 555 -2.61 11.07 -0.51
CA LEU A 555 -2.35 9.65 -0.66
C LEU A 555 -2.78 9.15 -2.04
N PRO A 556 -2.25 8.02 -2.52
CA PRO A 556 -2.66 7.43 -3.79
C PRO A 556 -4.17 7.26 -3.92
N MET A 557 -4.84 6.71 -2.90
CA MET A 557 -6.31 6.62 -2.85
C MET A 557 -6.86 7.50 -1.73
N PHE A 558 -7.83 8.35 -2.06
CA PHE A 558 -8.45 9.32 -1.17
C PHE A 558 -9.87 8.89 -0.85
N ARG A 559 -10.09 8.39 0.37
CA ARG A 559 -11.38 7.84 0.77
C ARG A 559 -11.70 8.11 2.23
N SER A 560 -13.00 8.28 2.53
CA SER A 560 -13.52 8.30 3.88
C SER A 560 -14.07 6.92 4.22
N HIS A 561 -13.77 6.39 5.40
CA HIS A 561 -14.32 5.13 5.89
C HIS A 561 -14.23 5.04 7.43
N GLY A 562 -15.07 4.23 8.00
CA GLY A 562 -15.07 3.87 9.42
C GLY A 562 -16.44 3.45 9.93
N THR A 563 -16.48 2.98 11.18
CA THR A 563 -17.71 2.57 11.88
C THR A 563 -18.11 3.59 12.96
N ASP A 564 -19.19 3.34 13.70
CA ASP A 564 -19.66 4.00 14.91
C ASP A 564 -20.25 5.37 14.73
N THR A 565 -19.89 6.14 13.72
CA THR A 565 -20.32 7.51 13.52
C THR A 565 -20.37 7.82 12.02
N PRO A 566 -21.27 8.69 11.56
CA PRO A 566 -21.36 9.06 10.16
C PRO A 566 -20.07 9.66 9.61
N ARG A 567 -19.82 9.45 8.31
CA ARG A 567 -18.63 9.94 7.60
C ARG A 567 -18.95 10.93 6.49
N GLU A 568 -20.22 11.11 6.15
CA GLU A 568 -20.64 12.03 5.12
C GLU A 568 -20.45 13.48 5.60
N ILE A 569 -19.94 14.33 4.72
CA ILE A 569 -19.47 15.69 5.03
C ILE A 569 -20.50 16.54 5.80
N TRP A 570 -21.79 16.41 5.49
CA TRP A 570 -22.87 17.20 6.15
C TRP A 570 -23.07 16.84 7.62
N ASN A 571 -22.50 15.76 8.12
CA ASN A 571 -22.54 15.44 9.55
C ASN A 571 -21.46 16.23 10.34
N PHE A 572 -20.51 16.84 9.66
CA PHE A 572 -19.45 17.67 10.27
C PHE A 572 -19.84 19.15 10.38
N GLY A 573 -21.00 19.51 9.87
CA GLY A 573 -21.55 20.87 9.88
C GLY A 573 -22.24 21.21 8.56
N GLU A 574 -22.69 22.46 8.44
CA GLU A 574 -23.24 23.02 7.20
C GLU A 574 -22.20 23.89 6.49
N ARG A 575 -22.39 24.14 5.20
CA ARG A 575 -21.54 25.06 4.43
C ARG A 575 -21.50 26.45 5.09
N GLY A 576 -20.35 27.03 5.25
CA GLY A 576 -20.06 28.21 6.06
C GLY A 576 -19.54 27.90 7.47
N THR A 577 -19.44 26.62 7.84
CA THR A 577 -18.81 26.20 9.11
C THR A 577 -17.40 25.64 8.89
N MET A 578 -16.51 25.85 9.83
CA MET A 578 -15.06 25.61 9.67
C MET A 578 -14.73 24.18 9.27
N PHE A 579 -15.41 23.17 9.81
CA PHE A 579 -15.11 21.77 9.50
C PHE A 579 -15.66 21.34 8.14
N PHE A 580 -16.92 21.69 7.86
CA PHE A 580 -17.54 21.39 6.56
C PHE A 580 -16.75 22.03 5.41
N ASP A 581 -16.46 23.34 5.53
CA ASP A 581 -15.78 24.09 4.48
C ASP A 581 -14.37 23.54 4.21
N GLU A 582 -13.68 23.08 5.25
CA GLU A 582 -12.37 22.48 5.06
C GLU A 582 -12.41 21.09 4.42
N ILE A 583 -13.39 20.25 4.77
CA ILE A 583 -13.58 18.94 4.13
C ILE A 583 -13.90 19.15 2.64
N GLU A 584 -14.83 20.07 2.31
CA GLU A 584 -15.15 20.40 0.92
C GLU A 584 -13.93 20.92 0.17
N ARG A 585 -13.11 21.79 0.80
CA ARG A 585 -11.90 22.33 0.21
C ARG A 585 -10.86 21.23 -0.07
N CYS A 586 -10.68 20.28 0.84
CA CYS A 586 -9.80 19.12 0.63
C CYS A 586 -10.27 18.27 -0.55
N ILE A 587 -11.57 17.98 -0.63
CA ILE A 587 -12.12 17.21 -1.76
C ILE A 587 -11.87 17.95 -3.07
N ARG A 588 -12.20 19.24 -3.16
CA ARG A 588 -11.99 20.04 -4.38
C ARG A 588 -10.51 20.17 -4.75
N LEU A 589 -9.62 20.30 -3.77
CA LEU A 589 -8.18 20.35 -4.02
C LEU A 589 -7.66 19.02 -4.60
N ARG A 590 -8.19 17.88 -4.18
CA ARG A 590 -7.86 16.57 -4.79
C ARG A 590 -8.17 16.55 -6.27
N TYR A 591 -9.35 17.07 -6.67
CA TYR A 591 -9.73 17.15 -8.07
C TYR A 591 -8.89 18.17 -8.83
N LYS A 592 -8.59 19.31 -8.22
CA LYS A 592 -7.70 20.30 -8.81
C LYS A 592 -6.31 19.71 -9.11
N LEU A 593 -5.78 18.84 -8.27
CA LEU A 593 -4.51 18.14 -8.45
C LEU A 593 -4.63 16.85 -9.29
N MET A 594 -5.79 16.53 -9.87
CA MET A 594 -5.99 15.28 -10.60
C MET A 594 -4.97 15.07 -11.74
N PRO A 595 -4.64 16.07 -12.59
CA PRO A 595 -3.64 15.88 -13.64
C PRO A 595 -2.25 15.54 -13.08
N TYR A 596 -1.84 16.16 -11.98
CA TYR A 596 -0.60 15.87 -11.28
C TYR A 596 -0.63 14.45 -10.70
N THR A 597 -1.66 14.11 -9.93
CA THR A 597 -1.85 12.80 -9.28
C THR A 597 -1.85 11.66 -10.31
N TYR A 598 -2.59 11.83 -11.41
CA TYR A 598 -2.69 10.81 -12.45
C TYR A 598 -1.37 10.64 -13.24
N SER A 599 -0.63 11.73 -13.41
CA SER A 599 0.72 11.67 -14.01
C SER A 599 1.71 10.94 -13.10
N LEU A 600 1.62 11.11 -11.78
CA LEU A 600 2.41 10.30 -10.83
C LEU A 600 2.08 8.82 -10.94
N ALA A 601 0.79 8.46 -11.08
CA ALA A 601 0.39 7.07 -11.30
C ALA A 601 0.92 6.53 -12.65
N GLY A 602 0.94 7.35 -13.69
CA GLY A 602 1.62 7.04 -14.96
C GLY A 602 3.12 6.75 -14.78
N ARG A 603 3.81 7.52 -13.94
CA ARG A 603 5.23 7.28 -13.58
C ARG A 603 5.40 5.97 -12.80
N VAL A 604 4.47 5.64 -11.88
CA VAL A 604 4.47 4.33 -11.18
C VAL A 604 4.44 3.19 -12.18
N MET A 605 3.54 3.25 -13.17
CA MET A 605 3.38 2.19 -14.17
C MET A 605 4.54 2.13 -15.17
N LEU A 606 5.03 3.29 -15.65
CA LEU A 606 6.06 3.36 -16.70
C LEU A 606 7.49 3.24 -16.17
N GLN A 607 7.76 3.78 -14.97
CA GLN A 607 9.11 4.01 -14.46
C GLN A 607 9.37 3.30 -13.13
N ASP A 608 8.36 2.64 -12.56
CA ASP A 608 8.40 2.02 -11.22
C ASP A 608 8.60 3.06 -10.09
N ASP A 609 8.07 4.28 -10.28
CA ASP A 609 8.19 5.38 -9.31
C ASP A 609 7.30 5.19 -8.07
N THR A 610 7.44 6.07 -7.09
CA THR A 610 6.69 6.06 -5.83
C THR A 610 5.99 7.39 -5.62
N MET A 611 4.68 7.37 -5.34
CA MET A 611 3.88 8.59 -5.15
C MET A 611 4.09 9.20 -3.77
N LEU A 612 4.00 8.40 -2.71
CA LEU A 612 4.26 8.77 -1.32
C LEU A 612 5.72 8.48 -1.00
N ARG A 613 6.56 9.52 -0.90
CA ARG A 613 8.01 9.38 -0.82
C ARG A 613 8.54 9.86 0.54
N SER A 614 9.31 9.04 1.20
CA SER A 614 10.15 9.49 2.31
C SER A 614 11.13 10.56 1.84
N LEU A 615 11.51 11.50 2.70
CA LEU A 615 12.52 12.52 2.37
C LEU A 615 13.87 11.90 1.96
N LEU A 616 14.14 10.67 2.33
CA LEU A 616 15.32 9.89 1.92
C LEU A 616 15.44 9.70 0.39
N PHE A 617 14.31 9.66 -0.33
CA PHE A 617 14.33 9.50 -1.79
C PHE A 617 14.96 10.70 -2.50
N ASP A 618 14.62 11.89 -2.03
CA ASP A 618 14.93 13.15 -2.73
C ASP A 618 16.06 13.92 -2.05
N PHE A 619 16.37 13.62 -0.77
CA PHE A 619 17.36 14.34 0.04
C PHE A 619 18.30 13.38 0.81
N PRO A 620 18.96 12.44 0.11
CA PRO A 620 19.79 11.41 0.77
C PRO A 620 21.04 11.98 1.47
N GLU A 621 21.47 13.18 1.11
CA GLU A 621 22.63 13.85 1.70
C GLU A 621 22.25 14.80 2.86
N ASP A 622 20.97 14.98 3.13
CA ASP A 622 20.49 15.84 4.22
C ASP A 622 20.27 15.03 5.49
N GLU A 623 21.21 15.11 6.44
CA GLU A 623 21.17 14.35 7.69
C GLU A 623 19.95 14.67 8.56
N THR A 624 19.43 15.91 8.49
CA THR A 624 18.19 16.27 9.19
C THR A 624 16.98 15.61 8.54
N ALA A 625 16.87 15.69 7.22
CA ALA A 625 15.79 15.10 6.45
C ALA A 625 15.70 13.58 6.65
N LYS A 626 16.83 12.87 6.70
CA LYS A 626 16.90 11.43 6.95
C LYS A 626 16.20 10.96 8.24
N GLY A 627 16.15 11.83 9.25
CA GLY A 627 15.53 11.53 10.54
C GLY A 627 14.04 11.85 10.61
N ILE A 628 13.48 12.53 9.60
CA ILE A 628 12.11 13.02 9.64
C ILE A 628 11.14 11.99 9.05
N SER A 629 10.21 11.52 9.88
CA SER A 629 9.12 10.61 9.49
C SER A 629 7.73 11.25 9.59
N SER A 630 7.68 12.55 9.92
CA SER A 630 6.44 13.34 10.06
C SER A 630 6.19 14.28 8.88
N GLN A 631 7.06 14.23 7.88
CA GLN A 631 6.96 14.96 6.62
C GLN A 631 7.34 14.01 5.47
N PHE A 632 6.82 14.27 4.28
CA PHE A 632 7.09 13.45 3.10
C PHE A 632 6.88 14.24 1.82
N MET A 633 7.40 13.70 0.71
CA MET A 633 7.16 14.23 -0.62
C MET A 633 5.97 13.51 -1.28
N TYR A 634 5.13 14.26 -1.97
CA TYR A 634 4.13 13.73 -2.91
C TYR A 634 4.63 13.93 -4.35
N GLY A 635 5.08 12.84 -4.96
CA GLY A 635 6.00 12.92 -6.08
C GLY A 635 7.31 13.59 -5.65
N ASP A 636 7.99 14.21 -6.59
CA ASP A 636 9.28 14.90 -6.38
C ASP A 636 9.17 16.41 -6.14
N SER A 637 7.95 16.95 -6.16
CA SER A 637 7.71 18.39 -6.20
C SER A 637 7.01 18.97 -4.97
N ILE A 638 6.19 18.21 -4.26
CA ILE A 638 5.32 18.69 -3.18
C ILE A 638 5.74 18.12 -1.83
N LEU A 639 6.27 18.96 -0.96
CA LEU A 639 6.58 18.64 0.44
C LEU A 639 5.34 18.87 1.30
N VAL A 640 4.97 17.86 2.08
CA VAL A 640 3.79 17.87 2.95
C VAL A 640 4.19 17.69 4.39
N CYS A 641 3.66 18.57 5.27
CA CYS A 641 3.93 18.59 6.69
C CYS A 641 2.63 18.47 7.50
N PRO A 642 2.06 17.27 7.67
CA PRO A 642 0.78 17.07 8.35
C PRO A 642 0.80 17.56 9.80
N VAL A 643 -0.29 18.20 10.21
CA VAL A 643 -0.52 18.55 11.61
C VAL A 643 -1.04 17.34 12.36
N THR A 644 -0.34 16.92 13.40
CA THR A 644 -0.62 15.67 14.12
C THR A 644 -0.90 15.85 15.60
N GLU A 645 -1.31 17.03 15.98
CA GLU A 645 -1.69 17.39 17.34
C GLU A 645 -2.92 18.31 17.35
N PRO A 646 -3.74 18.25 18.41
CA PRO A 646 -4.90 19.13 18.53
C PRO A 646 -4.46 20.58 18.66
N MET A 647 -5.20 21.48 18.02
CA MET A 647 -4.97 22.92 18.08
C MET A 647 -6.19 23.71 18.53
N TYR A 648 -7.40 23.13 18.40
CA TYR A 648 -8.66 23.82 18.66
C TYR A 648 -9.41 23.29 19.87
N TYR A 649 -9.37 22.00 20.14
CA TYR A 649 -10.17 21.38 21.18
C TYR A 649 -9.42 20.28 21.91
N GLU A 650 -9.54 20.28 23.25
CA GLU A 650 -9.26 19.13 24.11
C GLU A 650 -10.50 18.25 24.26
N ALA A 651 -10.37 17.17 25.02
CA ALA A 651 -11.49 16.31 25.42
C ALA A 651 -12.66 17.13 25.97
N GLU A 652 -13.89 16.58 25.93
CA GLU A 652 -15.11 17.24 26.43
C GLU A 652 -15.42 18.59 25.75
N ASN A 653 -14.99 18.79 24.52
CA ASN A 653 -15.18 20.00 23.70
C ASN A 653 -14.57 21.28 24.30
N ILE A 654 -13.57 21.17 25.18
CA ILE A 654 -12.90 22.31 25.79
C ILE A 654 -12.04 23.02 24.73
N PRO A 655 -12.25 24.35 24.49
CA PRO A 655 -11.42 25.09 23.55
C PRO A 655 -9.97 25.18 24.01
N LEU A 656 -9.02 24.98 23.10
CA LEU A 656 -7.60 25.19 23.31
C LEU A 656 -7.19 26.61 22.95
N GLU A 657 -6.53 27.29 23.88
CA GLU A 657 -5.81 28.53 23.61
C GLU A 657 -4.36 28.22 23.19
N ARG A 658 -4.18 28.00 21.90
CA ARG A 658 -2.88 27.66 21.31
C ARG A 658 -2.69 28.42 19.99
N GLU A 659 -1.47 28.82 19.67
CA GLU A 659 -1.13 29.33 18.34
C GLU A 659 -1.40 28.27 17.26
N ARG A 660 -1.93 28.70 16.12
CA ARG A 660 -2.25 27.84 14.99
C ARG A 660 -1.08 27.78 14.02
N THR A 661 0.05 27.30 14.55
CA THR A 661 1.33 27.19 13.83
C THR A 661 1.90 25.79 13.92
N TRP A 662 2.72 25.42 12.95
CA TRP A 662 3.35 24.11 12.87
C TRP A 662 4.82 24.21 12.47
N ARG A 663 5.66 23.46 13.14
CA ARG A 663 7.09 23.43 12.85
C ARG A 663 7.37 22.51 11.67
N CYS A 664 7.97 23.05 10.59
CA CYS A 664 8.30 22.32 9.38
C CYS A 664 9.80 22.43 9.08
N TYR A 665 10.39 21.35 8.61
CA TYR A 665 11.73 21.35 8.06
C TYR A 665 11.66 21.48 6.54
N LEU A 666 12.37 22.40 5.99
CA LEU A 666 12.55 22.56 4.56
C LEU A 666 13.88 21.93 4.15
N PRO A 667 13.89 20.79 3.44
CA PRO A 667 15.12 20.10 3.08
C PRO A 667 16.12 20.94 2.31
N LEU A 668 17.41 20.64 2.53
CA LEU A 668 18.55 21.29 1.91
C LEU A 668 18.56 21.04 0.39
N SER A 669 19.37 21.85 -0.33
CA SER A 669 19.68 21.75 -1.77
C SER A 669 18.69 22.38 -2.75
N CYS A 670 17.57 22.91 -2.27
CA CYS A 670 16.62 23.66 -3.12
C CYS A 670 15.89 24.73 -2.29
N GLY A 671 15.26 25.69 -2.98
CA GLY A 671 14.31 26.60 -2.39
C GLY A 671 12.90 26.03 -2.37
N TRP A 672 12.03 26.64 -1.59
CA TRP A 672 10.67 26.19 -1.33
C TRP A 672 9.68 27.34 -1.37
N TYR A 673 8.55 27.12 -1.99
CA TYR A 673 7.43 28.06 -2.00
C TYR A 673 6.29 27.53 -1.14
N ASP A 674 5.81 28.33 -0.20
CA ASP A 674 4.55 28.02 0.50
C ASP A 674 3.41 27.94 -0.52
N PHE A 675 2.74 26.81 -0.57
CA PHE A 675 1.68 26.54 -1.55
C PHE A 675 0.49 27.52 -1.48
N TRP A 676 0.22 28.03 -0.26
CA TRP A 676 -0.93 28.88 0.01
C TRP A 676 -0.65 30.37 -0.23
N THR A 677 0.54 30.81 0.12
CA THR A 677 0.90 32.24 0.12
C THR A 677 1.83 32.63 -1.04
N GLY A 678 2.51 31.66 -1.65
CA GLY A 678 3.56 31.91 -2.62
C GLY A 678 4.87 32.44 -2.02
N ASN A 679 4.99 32.54 -0.68
CA ASN A 679 6.21 33.00 -0.04
C ASN A 679 7.35 32.02 -0.27
N TYR A 680 8.53 32.57 -0.61
CA TYR A 680 9.75 31.78 -0.83
C TYR A 680 10.55 31.62 0.47
N TYR A 681 11.15 30.45 0.63
CA TYR A 681 12.04 30.08 1.72
C TYR A 681 13.25 29.33 1.19
N GLU A 682 14.43 29.65 1.72
CA GLU A 682 15.63 28.83 1.49
C GLU A 682 15.49 27.46 2.15
N GLY A 683 16.11 26.44 1.54
CA GLY A 683 16.17 25.10 2.16
C GLY A 683 17.19 24.99 3.29
N GLY A 684 17.26 23.84 3.96
CA GLY A 684 18.18 23.55 5.05
C GLY A 684 17.80 24.17 6.39
N GLN A 685 16.53 24.51 6.62
CA GLN A 685 16.10 25.20 7.84
C GLN A 685 14.77 24.70 8.38
N TRP A 686 14.57 24.91 9.68
CA TRP A 686 13.28 24.79 10.34
C TRP A 686 12.54 26.13 10.29
N ILE A 687 11.28 26.08 9.94
CA ILE A 687 10.38 27.24 9.96
C ILE A 687 9.16 26.97 10.83
N ILE A 688 8.48 28.05 11.23
CA ILE A 688 7.16 28.00 11.86
C ILE A 688 6.16 28.46 10.82
N ALA A 689 5.38 27.52 10.29
CA ALA A 689 4.35 27.78 9.29
C ALA A 689 2.98 28.00 9.94
N GLU A 690 2.14 28.84 9.35
CA GLU A 690 0.73 28.94 9.73
C GLU A 690 0.00 27.62 9.44
N ALA A 691 -0.77 27.14 10.41
CA ALA A 691 -1.53 25.91 10.30
C ALA A 691 -2.92 26.01 10.91
N PRO A 692 -3.73 27.05 10.58
CA PRO A 692 -5.13 27.07 10.97
C PRO A 692 -5.86 25.86 10.36
N ILE A 693 -7.09 25.58 10.78
CA ILE A 693 -7.80 24.37 10.34
C ILE A 693 -7.92 24.26 8.82
N ASN A 694 -7.97 25.38 8.14
CA ASN A 694 -8.09 25.48 6.68
C ASN A 694 -6.72 25.49 5.97
N LYS A 695 -5.64 25.13 6.64
CA LYS A 695 -4.32 24.99 6.04
C LYS A 695 -3.57 23.78 6.61
N ILE A 696 -3.15 22.89 5.75
CA ILE A 696 -2.04 21.99 6.02
C ILE A 696 -0.77 22.64 5.46
N PRO A 697 0.33 22.73 6.19
CA PRO A 697 1.57 23.24 5.63
C PRO A 697 2.06 22.36 4.47
N VAL A 698 2.14 22.96 3.30
CA VAL A 698 2.58 22.36 2.05
C VAL A 698 3.54 23.32 1.36
N PHE A 699 4.65 22.78 0.88
CA PHE A 699 5.66 23.57 0.18
C PHE A 699 5.98 22.96 -1.17
N ILE A 700 6.16 23.80 -2.16
CA ILE A 700 6.51 23.37 -3.52
C ILE A 700 7.98 23.67 -3.77
N ARG A 701 8.69 22.67 -4.25
CA ARG A 701 10.10 22.79 -4.62
C ARG A 701 10.28 23.80 -5.76
N GLU A 702 11.29 24.68 -5.69
CA GLU A 702 11.64 25.57 -6.80
C GLU A 702 11.95 24.78 -8.07
N GLY A 703 11.60 25.30 -9.25
CA GLY A 703 11.69 24.63 -10.53
C GLY A 703 10.55 23.66 -10.82
N SER A 704 9.60 23.47 -9.90
CA SER A 704 8.48 22.54 -10.12
C SER A 704 7.44 23.11 -11.09
N ILE A 705 6.84 22.20 -11.86
CA ILE A 705 5.69 22.46 -12.72
C ILE A 705 4.54 21.57 -12.22
N ILE A 706 3.49 22.16 -11.69
CA ILE A 706 2.32 21.45 -11.16
C ILE A 706 1.13 21.66 -12.10
N PRO A 707 0.74 20.65 -12.90
CA PRO A 707 -0.48 20.72 -13.71
C PRO A 707 -1.72 20.63 -12.80
N MET A 708 -2.69 21.47 -13.04
CA MET A 708 -3.95 21.53 -12.29
C MET A 708 -5.13 21.72 -13.23
N GLU A 709 -6.33 21.36 -12.74
CA GLU A 709 -7.59 21.51 -13.46
C GLU A 709 -8.70 21.97 -12.53
N GLN A 710 -9.52 22.92 -12.95
CA GLN A 710 -10.59 23.49 -12.15
C GLN A 710 -11.94 22.91 -12.58
N GLY A 711 -12.89 22.86 -11.63
CA GLY A 711 -14.31 22.62 -11.92
C GLY A 711 -14.72 21.16 -12.06
N LEU A 712 -13.83 20.20 -11.80
CA LEU A 712 -14.16 18.77 -11.87
C LEU A 712 -15.14 18.35 -10.76
N SER A 713 -16.24 17.68 -11.13
CA SER A 713 -17.18 17.00 -10.22
C SER A 713 -16.90 15.50 -10.12
N TYR A 714 -16.15 14.94 -11.08
CA TYR A 714 -15.63 13.57 -11.10
C TYR A 714 -14.37 13.50 -11.98
N ALA A 715 -13.56 12.48 -11.81
CA ALA A 715 -12.22 12.40 -12.40
C ALA A 715 -12.18 12.42 -13.95
N ASP A 716 -13.20 11.85 -14.58
CA ASP A 716 -13.28 11.75 -16.06
C ASP A 716 -14.14 12.85 -16.68
N GLU A 717 -14.45 13.92 -15.93
CA GLU A 717 -15.23 15.05 -16.46
C GLU A 717 -14.41 15.86 -17.46
N VAL A 718 -15.08 16.28 -18.53
CA VAL A 718 -14.54 17.24 -19.50
C VAL A 718 -15.08 18.60 -19.15
N VAL A 719 -14.20 19.54 -18.84
CA VAL A 719 -14.56 20.92 -18.45
C VAL A 719 -14.01 21.93 -19.44
N ASP A 720 -14.71 23.06 -19.59
CA ASP A 720 -14.30 24.15 -20.48
C ASP A 720 -13.31 25.13 -19.82
N THR A 721 -12.96 24.94 -18.55
CA THR A 721 -11.97 25.77 -17.86
C THR A 721 -10.60 25.59 -18.47
N PRO A 722 -9.76 26.64 -18.52
CA PRO A 722 -8.38 26.50 -18.97
C PRO A 722 -7.62 25.49 -18.13
N PHE A 723 -6.81 24.65 -18.77
CA PHE A 723 -5.88 23.78 -18.10
C PHE A 723 -4.69 24.58 -17.54
N GLU A 724 -4.33 24.40 -16.29
CA GLU A 724 -3.36 25.23 -15.58
C GLU A 724 -1.99 24.55 -15.45
N PHE A 725 -0.92 25.28 -15.77
CA PHE A 725 0.45 24.93 -15.41
C PHE A 725 0.96 25.93 -14.38
N HIS A 726 1.12 25.49 -13.13
CA HIS A 726 1.70 26.29 -12.06
C HIS A 726 3.21 26.09 -12.03
N VAL A 727 3.97 27.15 -12.36
CA VAL A 727 5.43 27.14 -12.41
C VAL A 727 5.99 27.84 -11.18
N TYR A 728 6.86 27.17 -10.46
CA TYR A 728 7.55 27.69 -9.29
C TYR A 728 8.98 28.09 -9.69
N GLU A 729 9.18 29.39 -9.94
CA GLU A 729 10.38 29.98 -10.53
C GLU A 729 11.63 29.77 -9.66
N GLY A 730 12.81 30.21 -10.13
CA GLY A 730 14.09 30.16 -9.43
C GLY A 730 15.04 29.07 -9.96
N LYS A 731 14.52 28.09 -10.72
CA LYS A 731 15.31 27.01 -11.31
C LYS A 731 14.62 26.46 -12.54
N ASP A 732 15.42 25.90 -13.46
CA ASP A 732 14.89 25.12 -14.58
C ASP A 732 14.12 23.92 -14.05
N GLY A 733 13.00 23.60 -14.70
CA GLY A 733 12.10 22.54 -14.30
C GLY A 733 11.61 21.63 -15.42
N SER A 734 11.15 20.45 -15.07
CA SER A 734 10.52 19.54 -16.01
C SER A 734 9.43 18.71 -15.35
N PHE A 735 8.41 18.37 -16.13
CA PHE A 735 7.33 17.47 -15.75
C PHE A 735 6.91 16.61 -16.93
N GLN A 736 6.41 15.41 -16.69
CA GLN A 736 5.83 14.55 -17.72
C GLN A 736 4.33 14.38 -17.46
N LEU A 737 3.53 15.05 -18.27
CA LEU A 737 2.08 14.95 -18.19
C LEU A 737 1.62 13.65 -18.85
N TYR A 738 0.97 12.79 -18.10
CA TYR A 738 0.43 11.51 -18.59
C TYR A 738 -1.06 11.63 -18.89
N GLU A 739 -1.47 11.10 -20.04
CA GLU A 739 -2.87 11.01 -20.44
C GLU A 739 -3.15 9.68 -21.13
N ASP A 740 -4.30 9.07 -20.83
CA ASP A 740 -4.84 7.91 -21.54
C ASP A 740 -6.39 7.94 -21.53
N SER A 741 -7.03 6.82 -21.78
CA SER A 741 -8.50 6.70 -21.82
C SER A 741 -9.17 6.77 -20.42
N GLY A 742 -8.40 6.83 -19.34
CA GLY A 742 -8.91 6.79 -17.95
C GLY A 742 -9.23 5.38 -17.44
N ASP A 743 -9.66 4.49 -18.31
CA ASP A 743 -9.93 3.07 -18.02
C ASP A 743 -9.50 2.21 -19.22
N GLY A 744 -9.60 0.86 -19.08
CA GLY A 744 -9.12 -0.10 -20.08
C GLY A 744 -7.60 -0.24 -20.14
N TYR A 745 -7.12 -1.11 -21.01
CA TYR A 745 -5.70 -1.52 -21.06
C TYR A 745 -4.99 -1.16 -22.36
N ASP A 746 -5.47 -0.19 -23.10
CA ASP A 746 -4.83 0.24 -24.34
C ASP A 746 -3.46 0.90 -24.10
N TYR A 747 -3.20 1.39 -22.88
CA TYR A 747 -1.88 1.87 -22.48
C TYR A 747 -0.78 0.79 -22.59
N GLU A 748 -1.11 -0.49 -22.41
CA GLU A 748 -0.17 -1.61 -22.61
C GLU A 748 0.27 -1.78 -24.06
N LYS A 749 -0.53 -1.27 -25.01
CA LYS A 749 -0.21 -1.21 -26.45
C LYS A 749 0.50 0.09 -26.84
N GLY A 750 0.85 0.93 -25.85
CA GLY A 750 1.47 2.24 -26.09
C GLY A 750 0.49 3.34 -26.49
N ILE A 751 -0.84 3.13 -26.28
CA ILE A 751 -1.86 4.14 -26.57
C ILE A 751 -2.08 5.01 -25.32
N TYR A 752 -1.16 5.92 -25.11
CA TYR A 752 -1.15 6.96 -24.08
C TYR A 752 -0.31 8.16 -24.56
N ASN A 753 -0.47 9.31 -23.98
CA ASN A 753 0.43 10.44 -24.11
C ASN A 753 1.34 10.55 -22.90
N LEU A 754 2.58 10.86 -23.15
CA LEU A 754 3.54 11.32 -22.17
C LEU A 754 4.12 12.63 -22.72
N ILE A 755 3.50 13.74 -22.34
CA ILE A 755 3.82 15.06 -22.86
C ILE A 755 4.90 15.67 -21.97
N PRO A 756 6.14 15.84 -22.48
CA PRO A 756 7.16 16.54 -21.72
C PRO A 756 6.79 18.01 -21.61
N VAL A 757 6.86 18.53 -20.40
CA VAL A 757 6.69 19.96 -20.08
C VAL A 757 7.98 20.43 -19.43
N SER A 758 8.58 21.52 -19.90
CA SER A 758 9.81 22.06 -19.35
C SER A 758 9.74 23.57 -19.16
N TRP A 759 10.39 24.06 -18.13
CA TRP A 759 10.57 25.48 -17.82
C TRP A 759 12.05 25.86 -17.89
N ASP A 760 12.36 26.86 -18.73
CA ASP A 760 13.67 27.54 -18.73
C ASP A 760 13.54 28.84 -17.92
N ASP A 761 14.10 28.86 -16.72
CA ASP A 761 13.90 29.92 -15.76
C ASP A 761 14.58 31.25 -16.23
N LYS A 762 15.73 31.17 -16.92
CA LYS A 762 16.45 32.35 -17.42
C LYS A 762 15.71 33.01 -18.57
N LYS A 763 15.15 32.20 -19.48
CA LYS A 763 14.38 32.70 -20.60
C LYS A 763 12.93 33.00 -20.25
N ARG A 764 12.46 32.45 -19.14
CA ARG A 764 11.05 32.46 -18.74
C ARG A 764 10.15 31.84 -19.79
N GLU A 765 10.52 30.66 -20.22
CA GLU A 765 9.84 29.90 -21.29
C GLU A 765 9.30 28.59 -20.78
N LEU A 766 8.01 28.34 -21.03
CA LEU A 766 7.42 27.01 -20.89
C LEU A 766 7.32 26.34 -22.22
N SER A 767 7.87 25.12 -22.34
CA SER A 767 7.77 24.30 -23.54
C SER A 767 6.96 23.03 -23.28
N LEU A 768 6.03 22.73 -24.19
CA LEU A 768 5.27 21.48 -24.22
C LEU A 768 5.70 20.67 -25.43
N GLY A 769 5.95 19.39 -25.23
CA GLY A 769 6.20 18.42 -26.30
C GLY A 769 4.93 18.03 -27.05
N LYS A 770 5.04 17.02 -27.93
CA LYS A 770 3.92 16.55 -28.78
C LYS A 770 2.95 15.65 -28.00
N SER A 771 1.64 15.83 -28.28
CA SER A 771 0.58 14.90 -27.91
C SER A 771 0.22 14.03 -29.13
N ARG A 772 0.37 12.71 -29.01
CA ARG A 772 0.18 11.76 -30.11
C ARG A 772 -1.28 11.35 -30.28
N TYR A 773 -1.95 11.07 -29.18
CA TYR A 773 -3.32 10.57 -29.14
C TYR A 773 -4.27 11.67 -28.66
N SER A 774 -5.56 11.50 -28.94
CA SER A 774 -6.61 12.36 -28.42
C SER A 774 -7.54 11.51 -27.55
N PHE A 775 -7.70 11.91 -26.30
CA PHE A 775 -8.63 11.33 -25.33
C PHE A 775 -9.65 12.41 -24.94
N PRO A 776 -10.80 12.04 -24.39
CA PRO A 776 -11.82 13.03 -24.02
C PRO A 776 -11.30 14.16 -23.10
N GLN A 777 -10.42 13.83 -22.12
CA GLN A 777 -9.87 14.81 -21.18
C GLN A 777 -8.47 15.34 -21.58
N SER A 778 -7.98 15.03 -22.77
CA SER A 778 -6.67 15.53 -23.24
C SER A 778 -6.61 17.04 -23.25
N ILE A 779 -5.42 17.58 -22.93
CA ILE A 779 -5.18 19.02 -23.08
C ILE A 779 -5.09 19.47 -24.55
N LYS A 780 -4.95 18.52 -25.47
CA LYS A 780 -4.93 18.79 -26.91
C LYS A 780 -6.24 19.41 -27.39
N GLY A 781 -6.15 20.57 -28.01
CA GLY A 781 -7.30 21.36 -28.49
C GLY A 781 -7.91 22.25 -27.41
N ARG A 782 -7.33 22.34 -26.21
CA ARG A 782 -7.85 23.15 -25.10
C ARG A 782 -7.12 24.48 -24.93
N SER A 783 -7.79 25.41 -24.28
CA SER A 783 -7.16 26.59 -23.70
C SER A 783 -6.35 26.18 -22.47
N CYS A 784 -5.15 26.73 -22.37
CA CYS A 784 -4.24 26.53 -21.24
C CYS A 784 -3.81 27.88 -20.65
N VAL A 785 -3.39 27.86 -19.38
CA VAL A 785 -2.83 29.04 -18.72
C VAL A 785 -1.58 28.65 -17.93
N ILE A 786 -0.55 29.44 -18.05
CA ILE A 786 0.64 29.35 -17.20
C ILE A 786 0.47 30.38 -16.07
N ARG A 787 0.68 29.93 -14.84
CA ARG A 787 0.71 30.76 -13.64
C ARG A 787 2.05 30.60 -12.98
N THR A 788 2.82 31.69 -12.80
CA THR A 788 4.12 31.61 -12.12
C THR A 788 4.00 32.01 -10.66
N SER A 789 4.93 31.51 -9.82
CA SER A 789 5.06 31.93 -8.42
C SER A 789 5.31 33.45 -8.27
N GLY A 790 5.88 34.09 -9.28
CA GLY A 790 6.02 35.56 -9.38
C GLY A 790 4.74 36.31 -9.72
N GLY A 791 3.58 35.63 -9.79
CA GLY A 791 2.26 36.27 -10.02
C GLY A 791 1.95 36.61 -11.48
N ARG A 792 2.68 36.05 -12.44
CA ARG A 792 2.42 36.25 -13.88
C ARG A 792 1.44 35.19 -14.39
N GLU A 793 0.64 35.59 -15.37
CA GLU A 793 -0.29 34.68 -16.07
C GLU A 793 -0.15 34.87 -17.58
N MET A 794 -0.24 33.76 -18.32
CA MET A 794 -0.28 33.78 -19.78
C MET A 794 -1.19 32.67 -20.33
N PHE A 795 -2.17 33.04 -21.13
CA PHE A 795 -3.09 32.12 -21.80
C PHE A 795 -2.54 31.74 -23.19
N PHE A 796 -2.75 30.49 -23.56
CA PHE A 796 -2.41 29.94 -24.87
C PHE A 796 -3.32 28.79 -25.26
N SER A 797 -3.29 28.36 -26.48
CA SER A 797 -3.99 27.14 -26.94
C SER A 797 -2.96 26.09 -27.30
N TYR A 798 -3.18 24.86 -26.91
CA TYR A 798 -2.32 23.74 -27.23
C TYR A 798 -3.01 22.79 -28.20
N ASP A 799 -2.50 22.69 -29.44
CA ASP A 799 -3.06 21.88 -30.53
C ASP A 799 -2.48 20.45 -30.60
N GLY A 800 -1.57 20.13 -29.73
CA GLY A 800 -0.88 18.84 -29.70
C GLY A 800 0.46 18.83 -30.44
N THR A 801 0.90 19.94 -31.01
CA THR A 801 2.24 20.11 -31.55
C THR A 801 3.20 20.68 -30.50
N GLU A 802 4.50 20.56 -30.77
CA GLU A 802 5.51 21.17 -29.92
C GLU A 802 5.31 22.69 -29.85
N THR A 803 5.16 23.22 -28.64
CA THR A 803 4.76 24.61 -28.40
C THR A 803 5.65 25.22 -27.32
N THR A 804 6.20 26.39 -27.55
CA THR A 804 6.96 27.17 -26.57
C THR A 804 6.29 28.50 -26.34
N ILE A 805 6.10 28.87 -25.07
CA ILE A 805 5.48 30.11 -24.64
C ILE A 805 6.50 30.90 -23.81
N SER A 806 6.85 32.12 -24.27
CA SER A 806 7.80 32.99 -23.62
C SER A 806 7.08 34.12 -22.90
N PHE A 807 7.43 34.37 -21.64
CA PHE A 807 6.98 35.55 -20.91
C PHE A 807 7.83 36.75 -21.29
N PRO A 808 7.20 37.91 -21.53
CA PRO A 808 7.94 39.15 -21.86
C PRO A 808 8.86 39.64 -20.77
#